data_2dce2e53fdd9c4f0101b5ef8066726e5
#
_entry.id   2dce2e53fdd9c4f0101b5ef8066726e5
#
_cell.length_a   1.000
_cell.length_b   1.000
_cell.length_c   1.000
_cell.angle_alpha   90.00
_cell.angle_beta   90.00
_cell.angle_gamma   90.00
#
_symmetry.space_group_name_H-M   'P 1'
#
loop_
_entity.id
_entity.type
_entity.pdbx_description
1 polymer ?
#
loop_
_entity_poly.entity_id
_entity_poly.type
_entity_poly.pdbx_seq_one_letter_code
_entity_poly.pdbx_strand_id
1 'polypeptide(L)'
;MNSSLKKRFCAVFFCLSFFCSNCLYAQGLSAGEANRKTALRYLKVAEQYAASKNWNAADSSAELGLAFDDSISDLWYMRSVAKSAQNAPKYQIFPLIEKALDCELWVDYNKETARILYADILCSTRKFEQALEVLDGENFLYSADAEFIRSKIFYNLGTETFLEKARDKIDSARRIYPDDLRFPKLFFEHEYALGGRNDKNARLADSFINLLYKNPSLSAELEIYLAVFSTGENKIRRLKSFNAKNQRSPLYLIASLEEGVELLPEEKALDYFYSFADKEIDFAFLQKFVSALKKEESRQELGEYLNQYSGTIYKDTDGDLDFNLKVEYSRGRPQKIIYDENQDEMPDWSASCDFGEPVKLQIPEKSIEIEYGNWPAVVSAIYKCEDKSEYSFFLVPQTLFWTPFSIVADENIKKLTGTDFFIPSVLEKVENISVQKLIDSSSNCSIPCSERENAVVVFNFLDGKPVFARYYENQKMYAQMQFKDGLPESRTVDMDNDGFFELTETYGTEIQNIKKTELENEPNFLAKALNAPVKMIQIDMNGDTIADYTEEYTGGEGKISLWDLDGDGKWDVRYEKCPAEKDGSLVEKSTFYRPWSNVPVTVIIKNGKPAGILENEKKLNVIKDSVSEVYWIENAGSKGDAEKILKTFNQNEGKSVYIIVENDSKRMFAVKSGLCIFAQIIPDNPNSTKERSLSEK
;
A
#
# COMPACT_ATOMS: atom_id res chain seq x y z
N MET A 1 -10.59 15.67 46.85
CA MET A 1 -9.55 15.91 45.83
C MET A 1 -8.57 16.93 46.38
N ASN A 2 -7.35 16.50 46.62
CA ASN A 2 -6.37 17.13 47.48
C ASN A 2 -5.81 18.47 47.01
N SER A 3 -5.73 19.39 47.93
CA SER A 3 -5.15 20.75 47.80
C SER A 3 -3.67 20.79 47.36
N SER A 4 -2.99 19.65 47.30
CA SER A 4 -1.58 19.53 46.83
C SER A 4 -1.40 19.57 45.30
N LEU A 5 -2.43 19.25 44.54
CA LEU A 5 -2.37 19.29 43.07
C LEU A 5 -2.51 20.72 42.52
N LYS A 6 -3.25 21.60 43.22
CA LYS A 6 -3.39 23.00 42.78
C LYS A 6 -2.10 23.84 43.01
N LYS A 7 -1.28 23.48 44.01
CA LYS A 7 -0.01 24.18 44.25
C LYS A 7 1.10 23.78 43.24
N ARG A 8 1.06 22.58 42.67
CA ARG A 8 2.01 22.16 41.63
C ARG A 8 1.69 22.75 40.25
N PHE A 9 0.41 22.99 39.97
CA PHE A 9 0.00 23.63 38.70
C PHE A 9 0.29 25.13 38.66
N CYS A 10 0.24 25.85 39.79
CA CYS A 10 0.63 27.26 39.86
C CYS A 10 2.13 27.46 39.79
N ALA A 11 2.97 26.53 40.27
CA ALA A 11 4.41 26.64 40.18
C ALA A 11 4.96 26.45 38.76
N VAL A 12 4.32 25.59 37.95
CA VAL A 12 4.68 25.38 36.54
C VAL A 12 4.26 26.59 35.68
N PHE A 13 3.13 27.21 35.97
CA PHE A 13 2.68 28.41 35.24
C PHE A 13 3.50 29.65 35.60
N PHE A 14 4.03 29.76 36.85
CA PHE A 14 4.89 30.86 37.24
C PHE A 14 6.33 30.76 36.73
N CYS A 15 6.83 29.53 36.50
CA CYS A 15 8.12 29.33 35.84
C CYS A 15 8.04 29.58 34.31
N LEU A 16 6.91 29.33 33.67
CA LEU A 16 6.71 29.64 32.24
C LEU A 16 6.57 31.15 31.98
N SER A 17 6.00 31.93 32.93
CA SER A 17 5.87 33.39 32.78
C SER A 17 7.19 34.15 33.11
N PHE A 18 8.10 33.55 33.89
CA PHE A 18 9.42 34.15 34.14
C PHE A 18 10.44 33.90 33.03
N PHE A 19 10.22 32.83 32.21
CA PHE A 19 11.05 32.59 31.02
C PHE A 19 10.66 33.47 29.82
N CYS A 20 9.41 33.95 29.75
CA CYS A 20 8.98 34.88 28.72
C CYS A 20 9.44 36.33 28.91
N SER A 21 9.84 36.73 30.12
CA SER A 21 10.22 38.12 30.38
C SER A 21 11.71 38.41 30.19
N ASN A 22 12.56 37.39 30.05
CA ASN A 22 13.99 37.56 29.78
C ASN A 22 14.38 37.36 28.29
N CYS A 23 13.41 37.15 27.41
CA CYS A 23 13.65 37.05 25.96
C CYS A 23 13.70 38.38 25.20
N LEU A 24 13.69 39.52 25.87
CA LEU A 24 13.58 40.84 25.24
C LEU A 24 14.92 41.58 25.05
N TYR A 25 16.08 40.94 25.33
CA TYR A 25 17.40 41.50 25.02
C TYR A 25 18.41 40.47 24.50
N ALA A 26 17.98 39.55 23.61
CA ALA A 26 18.89 38.82 22.74
C ALA A 26 18.61 39.29 21.31
N GLN A 27 19.63 39.82 20.65
CA GLN A 27 19.59 40.15 19.22
C GLN A 27 18.97 38.95 18.47
N GLY A 28 17.87 39.20 17.76
CA GLY A 28 16.99 38.16 17.26
C GLY A 28 17.67 37.22 16.24
N LEU A 29 17.89 36.01 16.68
CA LEU A 29 18.00 34.89 15.75
C LEU A 29 16.67 34.82 14.98
N SER A 30 16.74 34.67 13.64
CA SER A 30 15.54 34.38 12.87
C SER A 30 14.91 33.07 13.39
N ALA A 31 13.58 32.89 13.24
CA ALA A 31 12.92 31.68 13.71
C ALA A 31 13.60 30.41 13.16
N GLY A 32 14.09 30.43 11.91
CA GLY A 32 14.85 29.35 11.31
C GLY A 32 16.19 29.06 12.01
N GLU A 33 16.95 30.10 12.42
CA GLU A 33 18.20 29.88 13.17
C GLU A 33 17.97 29.33 14.59
N ALA A 34 16.87 29.72 15.24
CA ALA A 34 16.49 29.15 16.54
C ALA A 34 16.10 27.67 16.41
N ASN A 35 15.31 27.29 15.37
CA ASN A 35 14.95 25.93 15.07
C ASN A 35 16.19 25.09 14.77
N ARG A 36 17.06 25.55 13.88
CA ARG A 36 18.34 24.91 13.57
C ARG A 36 19.20 24.65 14.80
N LYS A 37 19.34 25.62 15.67
CA LYS A 37 20.10 25.48 16.94
C LYS A 37 19.47 24.41 17.83
N THR A 38 18.15 24.29 17.82
CA THR A 38 17.43 23.27 18.60
C THR A 38 17.64 21.89 17.97
N ALA A 39 17.53 21.77 16.67
CA ALA A 39 17.79 20.53 15.93
C ALA A 39 19.21 20.00 16.17
N LEU A 40 20.23 20.87 16.13
CA LEU A 40 21.62 20.49 16.43
C LEU A 40 21.82 20.03 17.88
N ARG A 41 21.06 20.57 18.86
CA ARG A 41 21.09 20.04 20.23
C ARG A 41 20.56 18.62 20.30
N TYR A 42 19.48 18.31 19.57
CA TYR A 42 18.96 16.95 19.48
C TYR A 42 19.94 16.00 18.77
N LEU A 43 20.67 16.48 17.76
CA LEU A 43 21.75 15.68 17.14
C LEU A 43 22.79 15.28 18.20
N LYS A 44 23.26 16.23 19.02
CA LYS A 44 24.22 15.93 20.10
C LYS A 44 23.68 14.94 21.14
N VAL A 45 22.39 15.02 21.46
CA VAL A 45 21.73 14.06 22.36
C VAL A 45 21.66 12.66 21.69
N ALA A 46 21.32 12.60 20.41
CA ALA A 46 21.30 11.37 19.65
C ALA A 46 22.67 10.70 19.59
N GLU A 47 23.76 11.47 19.37
CA GLU A 47 25.15 10.99 19.40
C GLU A 47 25.54 10.40 20.78
N GLN A 48 25.13 11.05 21.87
CA GLN A 48 25.38 10.53 23.22
C GLN A 48 24.67 9.21 23.47
N TYR A 49 23.44 9.06 23.01
CA TYR A 49 22.72 7.79 23.07
C TYR A 49 23.35 6.73 22.17
N ALA A 50 23.76 7.07 20.96
CA ALA A 50 24.48 6.17 20.07
C ALA A 50 25.81 5.67 20.66
N ALA A 51 26.59 6.58 21.29
CA ALA A 51 27.84 6.21 21.99
C ALA A 51 27.61 5.23 23.16
N SER A 52 26.43 5.30 23.81
CA SER A 52 26.02 4.36 24.85
C SER A 52 25.30 3.13 24.31
N LYS A 53 25.22 2.95 22.98
CA LYS A 53 24.49 1.88 22.27
C LYS A 53 22.97 1.86 22.57
N ASN A 54 22.41 2.98 23.03
CA ASN A 54 20.96 3.12 23.20
C ASN A 54 20.33 3.63 21.87
N TRP A 55 20.25 2.72 20.91
CA TRP A 55 19.86 3.05 19.54
C TRP A 55 18.41 3.55 19.41
N ASN A 56 17.49 3.03 20.24
CA ASN A 56 16.10 3.52 20.26
C ASN A 56 16.01 4.99 20.67
N ALA A 57 16.75 5.39 21.71
CA ALA A 57 16.78 6.77 22.16
C ALA A 57 17.53 7.68 21.17
N ALA A 58 18.56 7.15 20.49
CA ALA A 58 19.27 7.86 19.41
C ALA A 58 18.34 8.19 18.25
N ASP A 59 17.59 7.19 17.72
CA ASP A 59 16.61 7.37 16.63
C ASP A 59 15.55 8.40 17.04
N SER A 60 14.89 8.23 18.20
CA SER A 60 13.85 9.14 18.67
C SER A 60 14.37 10.58 18.86
N SER A 61 15.61 10.75 19.35
CA SER A 61 16.22 12.07 19.51
C SER A 61 16.50 12.73 18.15
N ALA A 62 17.02 11.99 17.20
CA ALA A 62 17.25 12.48 15.85
C ALA A 62 15.92 12.85 15.14
N GLU A 63 14.86 12.04 15.32
CA GLU A 63 13.52 12.34 14.82
C GLU A 63 12.93 13.64 15.40
N LEU A 64 13.10 13.85 16.70
CA LEU A 64 12.71 15.13 17.34
C LEU A 64 13.51 16.31 16.76
N GLY A 65 14.79 16.10 16.45
CA GLY A 65 15.61 17.11 15.77
C GLY A 65 15.07 17.50 14.40
N LEU A 66 14.66 16.50 13.59
CA LEU A 66 14.07 16.71 12.28
C LEU A 66 12.73 17.46 12.31
N ALA A 67 11.97 17.37 13.39
CA ALA A 67 10.76 18.16 13.56
C ALA A 67 11.03 19.69 13.68
N PHE A 68 12.27 20.09 14.00
CA PHE A 68 12.68 21.50 14.04
C PHE A 68 13.39 21.94 12.75
N ASP A 69 14.26 21.11 12.18
CA ASP A 69 14.97 21.38 10.93
C ASP A 69 15.29 20.06 10.21
N ASP A 70 14.52 19.76 9.18
CA ASP A 70 14.65 18.55 8.35
C ASP A 70 15.70 18.65 7.24
N SER A 71 16.32 19.84 7.09
CA SER A 71 17.39 20.08 6.12
C SER A 71 18.76 19.56 6.57
N ILE A 72 18.90 19.14 7.84
CA ILE A 72 20.18 18.68 8.42
C ILE A 72 20.39 17.21 8.07
N SER A 73 21.35 16.95 7.17
CA SER A 73 21.73 15.60 6.72
C SER A 73 22.13 14.68 7.86
N ASP A 74 22.85 15.18 8.85
CA ASP A 74 23.34 14.41 10.00
C ASP A 74 22.25 13.75 10.82
N LEU A 75 21.07 14.39 10.92
CA LEU A 75 19.93 13.82 11.65
C LEU A 75 19.33 12.62 10.92
N TRP A 76 19.17 12.72 9.61
CA TRP A 76 18.73 11.61 8.78
C TRP A 76 19.74 10.47 8.77
N TYR A 77 21.03 10.79 8.67
CA TYR A 77 22.12 9.82 8.76
C TYR A 77 22.13 9.13 10.13
N MET A 78 22.00 9.87 11.23
CA MET A 78 21.94 9.29 12.58
C MET A 78 20.76 8.34 12.75
N ARG A 79 19.59 8.65 12.17
CA ARG A 79 18.44 7.75 12.15
C ARG A 79 18.75 6.45 11.39
N SER A 80 19.37 6.57 10.20
CA SER A 80 19.74 5.40 9.41
C SER A 80 20.75 4.51 10.13
N VAL A 81 21.77 5.09 10.79
CA VAL A 81 22.73 4.35 11.62
C VAL A 81 22.04 3.69 12.80
N ALA A 82 21.15 4.41 13.51
CA ALA A 82 20.45 3.85 14.66
C ALA A 82 19.51 2.71 14.27
N LYS A 83 18.77 2.84 13.17
CA LYS A 83 17.92 1.76 12.61
C LYS A 83 18.74 0.56 12.16
N SER A 84 19.86 0.78 11.48
CA SER A 84 20.79 -0.30 11.09
C SER A 84 21.32 -1.05 12.31
N ALA A 85 21.74 -0.34 13.36
CA ALA A 85 22.23 -0.95 14.59
C ALA A 85 21.15 -1.68 15.43
N GLN A 86 19.86 -1.37 15.17
CA GLN A 86 18.72 -2.09 15.75
C GLN A 86 18.34 -3.33 14.92
N ASN A 87 19.03 -3.63 13.84
CA ASN A 87 18.65 -4.62 12.83
C ASN A 87 17.22 -4.35 12.27
N ALA A 88 16.87 -3.09 12.07
CA ALA A 88 15.60 -2.75 11.44
C ALA A 88 15.63 -3.20 9.97
N PRO A 89 14.47 -3.59 9.39
CA PRO A 89 14.39 -3.97 8.00
C PRO A 89 14.95 -2.92 7.05
N LYS A 90 15.68 -3.35 6.03
CA LYS A 90 16.40 -2.46 5.09
C LYS A 90 15.45 -1.50 4.37
N TYR A 91 14.22 -1.94 4.06
CA TYR A 91 13.19 -1.06 3.47
C TYR A 91 12.83 0.14 4.35
N GLN A 92 13.05 0.06 5.69
CA GLN A 92 12.87 1.19 6.60
C GLN A 92 14.09 2.11 6.67
N ILE A 93 15.29 1.57 6.43
CA ILE A 93 16.54 2.32 6.50
C ILE A 93 16.79 3.11 5.22
N PHE A 94 16.42 2.52 4.08
CA PHE A 94 16.68 3.04 2.75
C PHE A 94 16.19 4.49 2.56
N PRO A 95 14.91 4.84 2.86
CA PRO A 95 14.44 6.21 2.69
C PRO A 95 15.17 7.23 3.59
N LEU A 96 15.67 6.79 4.75
CA LEU A 96 16.38 7.67 5.69
C LEU A 96 17.76 8.06 5.15
N ILE A 97 18.52 7.09 4.64
CA ILE A 97 19.85 7.36 4.10
C ILE A 97 19.78 8.13 2.78
N GLU A 98 18.78 7.88 1.93
CA GLU A 98 18.53 8.69 0.73
C GLU A 98 18.26 10.15 1.09
N LYS A 99 17.38 10.38 2.07
CA LYS A 99 17.11 11.74 2.58
C LYS A 99 18.37 12.42 3.12
N ALA A 100 19.22 11.67 3.85
CA ALA A 100 20.50 12.20 4.32
C ALA A 100 21.40 12.68 3.17
N LEU A 101 21.42 11.92 2.05
CA LEU A 101 22.25 12.23 0.88
C LEU A 101 21.64 13.33 -0.01
N ASP A 102 20.31 13.47 -0.04
CA ASP A 102 19.58 14.52 -0.76
C ASP A 102 19.75 15.89 -0.09
N CYS A 103 19.84 15.92 1.24
CA CYS A 103 20.12 17.14 1.99
C CYS A 103 21.59 17.52 1.80
N GLU A 104 21.89 18.82 1.68
CA GLU A 104 23.26 19.30 1.45
C GLU A 104 23.95 19.80 2.73
N LEU A 105 23.22 19.84 3.85
CA LEU A 105 23.71 20.42 5.10
C LEU A 105 24.30 19.37 6.04
N TRP A 106 25.59 19.15 5.89
CA TRP A 106 26.41 18.33 6.80
C TRP A 106 27.12 19.21 7.83
N VAL A 107 27.07 18.83 9.11
CA VAL A 107 27.62 19.63 10.25
C VAL A 107 28.74 18.87 10.95
N ASP A 108 28.47 17.67 11.43
CA ASP A 108 29.41 16.86 12.23
C ASP A 108 29.89 15.61 11.48
N TYR A 109 29.07 15.10 10.56
CA TYR A 109 29.41 13.98 9.70
C TYR A 109 29.75 14.46 8.28
N ASN A 110 30.18 13.56 7.42
CA ASN A 110 30.45 13.89 6.03
C ASN A 110 29.62 13.01 5.09
N LYS A 111 29.44 13.50 3.88
CA LYS A 111 28.64 12.82 2.85
C LYS A 111 29.25 11.45 2.46
N GLU A 112 30.57 11.34 2.52
CA GLU A 112 31.29 10.11 2.17
C GLU A 112 30.97 8.96 3.13
N THR A 113 30.87 9.22 4.44
CA THR A 113 30.47 8.21 5.42
C THR A 113 29.05 7.71 5.18
N ALA A 114 28.13 8.61 4.84
CA ALA A 114 26.76 8.23 4.47
C ALA A 114 26.71 7.44 3.14
N ARG A 115 27.52 7.80 2.16
CA ARG A 115 27.64 7.04 0.89
C ARG A 115 28.15 5.62 1.13
N ILE A 116 29.06 5.40 2.05
CA ILE A 116 29.55 4.04 2.42
C ILE A 116 28.38 3.22 3.00
N LEU A 117 27.62 3.78 3.97
CA LEU A 117 26.47 3.08 4.53
C LEU A 117 25.41 2.81 3.47
N TYR A 118 25.15 3.78 2.59
CA TYR A 118 24.20 3.61 1.49
C TYR A 118 24.64 2.52 0.51
N ALA A 119 25.91 2.50 0.13
CA ALA A 119 26.48 1.46 -0.72
C ALA A 119 26.42 0.06 -0.09
N ASP A 120 26.60 -0.05 1.22
CA ASP A 120 26.46 -1.32 1.95
C ASP A 120 25.01 -1.83 1.93
N ILE A 121 24.04 -0.93 2.15
CA ILE A 121 22.60 -1.25 2.04
C ILE A 121 22.27 -1.65 0.59
N LEU A 122 22.71 -0.89 -0.41
CA LEU A 122 22.51 -1.23 -1.83
C LEU A 122 23.13 -2.58 -2.19
N CYS A 123 24.34 -2.87 -1.67
CA CYS A 123 24.98 -4.17 -1.86
C CYS A 123 24.16 -5.30 -1.25
N SER A 124 23.66 -5.12 -0.03
CA SER A 124 22.88 -6.14 0.67
C SER A 124 21.43 -6.26 0.13
N THR A 125 20.94 -5.31 -0.66
CA THR A 125 19.66 -5.38 -1.40
C THR A 125 19.86 -5.64 -2.90
N ARG A 126 21.04 -6.17 -3.29
CA ARG A 126 21.39 -6.60 -4.65
C ARG A 126 21.35 -5.51 -5.73
N LYS A 127 21.33 -4.24 -5.36
CA LYS A 127 21.43 -3.09 -6.26
C LYS A 127 22.90 -2.77 -6.59
N PHE A 128 23.62 -3.77 -7.12
CA PHE A 128 25.10 -3.75 -7.24
C PHE A 128 25.63 -2.62 -8.11
N GLU A 129 24.97 -2.33 -9.25
CA GLU A 129 25.39 -1.23 -10.15
C GLU A 129 25.30 0.12 -9.43
N GLN A 130 24.18 0.36 -8.74
CA GLN A 130 23.98 1.59 -7.97
C GLN A 130 24.98 1.70 -6.80
N ALA A 131 25.27 0.59 -6.12
CA ALA A 131 26.28 0.56 -5.06
C ALA A 131 27.67 0.95 -5.59
N LEU A 132 28.05 0.45 -6.76
CA LEU A 132 29.32 0.82 -7.40
C LEU A 132 29.36 2.29 -7.80
N GLU A 133 28.29 2.84 -8.36
CA GLU A 133 28.17 4.26 -8.69
C GLU A 133 28.31 5.16 -7.46
N VAL A 134 27.65 4.78 -6.35
CA VAL A 134 27.75 5.52 -5.08
C VAL A 134 29.18 5.54 -4.55
N LEU A 135 29.96 4.47 -4.74
CA LEU A 135 31.35 4.38 -4.31
C LEU A 135 32.33 4.96 -5.33
N ASP A 136 31.88 5.41 -6.51
CA ASP A 136 32.77 6.04 -7.47
C ASP A 136 33.24 7.40 -6.98
N GLY A 137 34.54 7.68 -7.18
CA GLY A 137 35.17 8.93 -6.82
C GLY A 137 36.49 8.78 -6.07
N GLU A 138 37.32 9.83 -6.14
CA GLU A 138 38.68 9.85 -5.56
C GLU A 138 38.67 9.70 -4.03
N ASN A 139 37.61 10.11 -3.34
CA ASN A 139 37.48 10.06 -1.88
C ASN A 139 37.45 8.63 -1.31
N PHE A 140 37.21 7.63 -2.14
CA PHE A 140 37.14 6.21 -1.72
C PHE A 140 38.33 5.37 -2.14
N LEU A 141 39.34 5.95 -2.75
CA LEU A 141 40.53 5.21 -3.27
C LEU A 141 41.29 4.46 -2.18
N TYR A 142 41.26 4.95 -0.93
CA TYR A 142 41.98 4.36 0.23
C TYR A 142 41.04 4.04 1.38
N SER A 143 39.77 3.83 1.14
CA SER A 143 38.81 3.42 2.18
C SER A 143 38.72 1.91 2.25
N ALA A 144 39.07 1.31 3.39
CA ALA A 144 38.94 -0.13 3.64
C ALA A 144 37.48 -0.58 3.49
N ASP A 145 36.53 0.22 3.98
CA ASP A 145 35.10 -0.10 3.90
C ASP A 145 34.61 -0.09 2.45
N ALA A 146 34.98 0.91 1.66
CA ALA A 146 34.62 0.96 0.24
C ALA A 146 35.23 -0.21 -0.55
N GLU A 147 36.51 -0.55 -0.32
CA GLU A 147 37.15 -1.70 -0.96
C GLU A 147 36.53 -3.04 -0.53
N PHE A 148 36.11 -3.15 0.72
CA PHE A 148 35.41 -4.33 1.22
C PHE A 148 34.06 -4.49 0.52
N ILE A 149 33.25 -3.45 0.44
CA ILE A 149 31.95 -3.47 -0.25
C ILE A 149 32.13 -3.77 -1.75
N ARG A 150 33.08 -3.15 -2.44
CA ARG A 150 33.40 -3.45 -3.85
C ARG A 150 33.78 -4.92 -4.04
N SER A 151 34.58 -5.47 -3.13
CA SER A 151 35.00 -6.89 -3.20
C SER A 151 33.79 -7.82 -3.02
N LYS A 152 32.88 -7.49 -2.08
CA LYS A 152 31.64 -8.24 -1.86
C LYS A 152 30.75 -8.17 -3.11
N ILE A 153 30.55 -6.98 -3.70
CA ILE A 153 29.76 -6.81 -4.93
C ILE A 153 30.33 -7.67 -6.06
N PHE A 154 31.66 -7.67 -6.27
CA PHE A 154 32.27 -8.45 -7.35
C PHE A 154 32.10 -9.96 -7.17
N TYR A 155 32.13 -10.46 -5.93
CA TYR A 155 31.80 -11.86 -5.66
C TYR A 155 30.32 -12.15 -5.96
N ASN A 156 29.41 -11.29 -5.53
CA ASN A 156 27.96 -11.49 -5.69
C ASN A 156 27.53 -11.40 -7.16
N LEU A 157 28.26 -10.64 -8.02
CA LEU A 157 28.03 -10.62 -9.46
C LEU A 157 28.40 -11.96 -10.13
N GLY A 158 29.25 -12.78 -9.54
CA GLY A 158 29.46 -14.21 -9.79
C GLY A 158 30.04 -14.60 -11.14
N THR A 159 30.20 -13.67 -12.12
CA THR A 159 30.83 -14.02 -13.41
C THR A 159 32.34 -14.16 -13.24
N GLU A 160 33.00 -14.99 -14.07
CA GLU A 160 34.44 -15.23 -13.94
C GLU A 160 35.27 -13.93 -13.92
N THR A 161 34.92 -12.97 -14.76
CA THR A 161 35.58 -11.65 -14.81
C THR A 161 35.44 -10.89 -13.49
N PHE A 162 34.28 -10.94 -12.86
CA PHE A 162 34.08 -10.27 -11.58
C PHE A 162 34.72 -11.03 -10.43
N LEU A 163 34.74 -12.34 -10.46
CA LEU A 163 35.47 -13.18 -9.48
C LEU A 163 36.99 -12.90 -9.52
N GLU A 164 37.57 -12.74 -10.70
CA GLU A 164 38.97 -12.31 -10.83
C GLU A 164 39.19 -10.91 -10.23
N LYS A 165 38.31 -9.94 -10.55
CA LYS A 165 38.38 -8.59 -9.96
C LYS A 165 38.24 -8.63 -8.43
N ALA A 166 37.37 -9.49 -7.86
CA ALA A 166 37.23 -9.66 -6.43
C ALA A 166 38.53 -10.17 -5.79
N ARG A 167 39.14 -11.20 -6.37
CA ARG A 167 40.43 -11.75 -5.91
C ARG A 167 41.56 -10.72 -5.95
N ASP A 168 41.65 -9.95 -7.04
CA ASP A 168 42.65 -8.90 -7.21
C ASP A 168 42.47 -7.75 -6.20
N LYS A 169 41.23 -7.36 -5.94
CA LYS A 169 40.90 -6.35 -4.92
C LYS A 169 41.28 -6.84 -3.53
N ILE A 170 40.95 -8.08 -3.17
CA ILE A 170 41.29 -8.68 -1.90
C ILE A 170 42.82 -8.87 -1.74
N ASP A 171 43.53 -9.26 -2.80
CA ASP A 171 45.03 -9.36 -2.72
C ASP A 171 45.64 -7.96 -2.52
N SER A 172 45.09 -6.93 -3.10
CA SER A 172 45.50 -5.53 -2.89
C SER A 172 45.17 -5.07 -1.47
N ALA A 173 43.95 -5.35 -1.00
CA ALA A 173 43.51 -5.00 0.36
C ALA A 173 44.35 -5.71 1.44
N ARG A 174 44.69 -6.98 1.25
CA ARG A 174 45.61 -7.72 2.12
C ARG A 174 46.96 -7.01 2.32
N ARG A 175 47.46 -6.30 1.32
CA ARG A 175 48.73 -5.57 1.40
C ARG A 175 48.59 -4.20 2.06
N ILE A 176 47.45 -3.55 1.89
CA ILE A 176 47.20 -2.20 2.42
C ILE A 176 46.60 -2.25 3.82
N TYR A 177 45.72 -3.23 4.08
CA TYR A 177 45.00 -3.41 5.34
C TYR A 177 45.23 -4.82 5.92
N PRO A 178 46.47 -5.19 6.27
CA PRO A 178 46.83 -6.57 6.65
C PRO A 178 46.13 -7.08 7.92
N ASP A 179 45.70 -6.17 8.80
CA ASP A 179 45.04 -6.49 10.07
C ASP A 179 43.50 -6.51 9.94
N ASP A 180 42.94 -6.17 8.80
CA ASP A 180 41.49 -6.19 8.56
C ASP A 180 41.04 -7.61 8.18
N LEU A 181 40.53 -8.34 9.17
CA LEU A 181 40.12 -9.73 9.03
C LEU A 181 38.83 -9.91 8.20
N ARG A 182 38.12 -8.85 7.82
CA ARG A 182 36.95 -8.95 6.95
C ARG A 182 37.31 -9.46 5.56
N PHE A 183 38.44 -9.04 5.00
CA PHE A 183 38.90 -9.47 3.68
C PHE A 183 39.22 -10.97 3.57
N PRO A 184 40.04 -11.57 4.47
CA PRO A 184 40.22 -13.00 4.41
C PRO A 184 38.94 -13.78 4.69
N LYS A 185 38.08 -13.31 5.59
CA LYS A 185 36.78 -13.93 5.85
C LYS A 185 35.95 -13.96 4.56
N LEU A 186 35.71 -12.81 3.93
CA LEU A 186 34.99 -12.67 2.66
C LEU A 186 35.54 -13.61 1.58
N PHE A 187 36.87 -13.64 1.42
CA PHE A 187 37.54 -14.52 0.46
C PHE A 187 37.23 -15.99 0.71
N PHE A 188 37.42 -16.47 1.93
CA PHE A 188 37.24 -17.88 2.20
C PHE A 188 35.77 -18.31 2.12
N GLU A 189 34.83 -17.50 2.55
CA GLU A 189 33.40 -17.78 2.49
C GLU A 189 32.95 -17.96 1.04
N HIS A 190 33.22 -16.99 0.18
CA HIS A 190 32.83 -17.06 -1.23
C HIS A 190 33.57 -18.17 -1.98
N GLU A 191 34.88 -18.30 -1.81
CA GLU A 191 35.62 -19.38 -2.48
C GLU A 191 35.19 -20.77 -2.02
N TYR A 192 34.78 -20.93 -0.75
CA TYR A 192 34.23 -22.21 -0.26
C TYR A 192 32.86 -22.50 -0.91
N ALA A 193 31.99 -21.50 -1.08
CA ALA A 193 30.73 -21.65 -1.76
C ALA A 193 30.93 -22.02 -3.23
N LEU A 194 31.92 -21.42 -3.89
CA LEU A 194 32.29 -21.68 -5.29
C LEU A 194 33.01 -23.01 -5.51
N GLY A 195 33.09 -23.90 -4.50
CA GLY A 195 33.65 -25.24 -4.63
C GLY A 195 35.01 -25.42 -3.90
N GLY A 196 35.47 -24.42 -3.15
CA GLY A 196 36.65 -24.51 -2.32
C GLY A 196 37.94 -24.20 -3.06
N ARG A 197 39.04 -24.76 -2.56
CA ARG A 197 40.39 -24.52 -3.11
C ARG A 197 40.56 -25.07 -4.51
N ASN A 198 41.03 -24.23 -5.43
CA ASN A 198 41.33 -24.57 -6.83
C ASN A 198 42.56 -23.79 -7.34
N ASP A 199 43.00 -24.03 -8.57
CA ASP A 199 44.20 -23.41 -9.14
C ASP A 199 44.15 -21.87 -9.21
N LYS A 200 42.94 -21.27 -9.36
CA LYS A 200 42.74 -19.84 -9.48
C LYS A 200 42.91 -19.12 -8.13
N ASN A 201 42.50 -19.76 -7.04
CA ASN A 201 42.49 -19.14 -5.71
C ASN A 201 43.63 -19.64 -4.78
N ALA A 202 44.34 -20.75 -5.14
CA ALA A 202 45.32 -21.39 -4.31
C ALA A 202 46.43 -20.45 -3.81
N ARG A 203 46.97 -19.59 -4.70
CA ARG A 203 48.03 -18.66 -4.33
C ARG A 203 47.57 -17.63 -3.27
N LEU A 204 46.38 -17.10 -3.41
CA LEU A 204 45.83 -16.12 -2.47
C LEU A 204 45.46 -16.80 -1.13
N ALA A 205 44.89 -18.01 -1.19
CA ALA A 205 44.63 -18.82 -0.01
C ALA A 205 45.93 -19.11 0.79
N ASP A 206 47.00 -19.54 0.12
CA ASP A 206 48.30 -19.78 0.79
C ASP A 206 48.87 -18.48 1.38
N SER A 207 48.67 -17.34 0.72
CA SER A 207 49.09 -16.04 1.25
C SER A 207 48.39 -15.71 2.57
N PHE A 208 47.06 -15.88 2.63
CA PHE A 208 46.29 -15.68 3.86
C PHE A 208 46.63 -16.73 4.92
N ILE A 209 46.77 -18.01 4.57
CA ILE A 209 47.15 -19.06 5.50
C ILE A 209 48.50 -18.72 6.17
N ASN A 210 49.50 -18.25 5.39
CA ASN A 210 50.79 -17.88 5.92
C ASN A 210 50.75 -16.61 6.79
N LEU A 211 49.93 -15.62 6.40
CA LEU A 211 49.77 -14.37 7.16
C LEU A 211 49.13 -14.64 8.52
N LEU A 212 48.05 -15.41 8.53
CA LEU A 212 47.17 -15.59 9.69
C LEU A 212 47.63 -16.76 10.60
N TYR A 213 48.53 -17.62 10.15
CA TYR A 213 48.93 -18.84 10.88
C TYR A 213 49.40 -18.58 12.30
N LYS A 214 50.02 -17.46 12.59
CA LYS A 214 50.58 -17.09 13.88
C LYS A 214 49.73 -16.15 14.70
N ASN A 215 48.53 -15.79 14.20
CA ASN A 215 47.66 -14.87 14.90
C ASN A 215 46.94 -15.58 16.06
N PRO A 216 47.25 -15.26 17.35
CA PRO A 216 46.64 -15.93 18.49
C PRO A 216 45.17 -15.52 18.73
N SER A 217 44.73 -14.46 18.09
CA SER A 217 43.36 -13.87 18.23
C SER A 217 42.45 -14.25 17.08
N LEU A 218 42.76 -15.30 16.33
CA LEU A 218 41.96 -15.75 15.21
C LEU A 218 40.62 -16.32 15.71
N SER A 219 39.53 -15.92 15.07
CA SER A 219 38.22 -16.51 15.36
C SER A 219 38.15 -17.97 14.94
N ALA A 220 37.33 -18.78 15.63
CA ALA A 220 37.11 -20.18 15.27
C ALA A 220 36.65 -20.34 13.81
N GLU A 221 35.85 -19.39 13.33
CA GLU A 221 35.36 -19.34 11.98
C GLU A 221 36.48 -19.18 10.92
N LEU A 222 37.42 -18.26 11.12
CA LEU A 222 38.59 -18.14 10.24
C LEU A 222 39.53 -19.33 10.39
N GLU A 223 39.72 -19.85 11.61
CA GLU A 223 40.60 -20.98 11.86
C GLU A 223 40.17 -22.22 11.07
N ILE A 224 38.84 -22.49 11.01
CA ILE A 224 38.34 -23.65 10.24
C ILE A 224 38.53 -23.45 8.74
N TYR A 225 38.32 -22.22 8.21
CA TYR A 225 38.59 -21.92 6.80
C TYR A 225 40.07 -22.14 6.45
N LEU A 226 41.01 -21.73 7.33
CA LEU A 226 42.45 -22.01 7.11
C LEU A 226 42.74 -23.51 7.08
N ALA A 227 42.04 -24.31 7.89
CA ALA A 227 42.17 -25.75 7.87
C ALA A 227 41.61 -26.35 6.56
N VAL A 228 40.40 -25.97 6.16
CA VAL A 228 39.72 -26.48 4.95
C VAL A 228 40.49 -26.14 3.68
N PHE A 229 41.05 -24.93 3.57
CA PHE A 229 41.87 -24.51 2.43
C PHE A 229 43.33 -24.98 2.47
N SER A 230 43.78 -25.59 3.54
CA SER A 230 45.08 -26.27 3.58
C SER A 230 45.06 -27.58 2.81
N THR A 231 46.23 -28.10 2.45
CA THR A 231 46.36 -29.35 1.68
C THR A 231 47.18 -30.43 2.43
N GLY A 232 46.94 -31.69 2.10
CA GLY A 232 47.68 -32.83 2.60
C GLY A 232 47.75 -32.95 4.15
N GLU A 233 48.90 -33.26 4.67
CA GLU A 233 49.09 -33.42 6.13
C GLU A 233 48.78 -32.13 6.92
N ASN A 234 48.97 -30.96 6.31
CA ASN A 234 48.68 -29.71 6.97
C ASN A 234 47.17 -29.53 7.22
N LYS A 235 46.31 -29.97 6.29
CA LYS A 235 44.86 -29.98 6.46
C LYS A 235 44.44 -30.83 7.63
N ILE A 236 44.92 -32.09 7.66
CA ILE A 236 44.62 -33.04 8.71
C ILE A 236 45.08 -32.52 10.08
N ARG A 237 46.33 -32.01 10.17
CA ARG A 237 46.87 -31.45 11.39
C ARG A 237 46.05 -30.28 11.93
N ARG A 238 45.61 -29.35 11.06
CA ARG A 238 44.80 -28.19 11.44
C ARG A 238 43.42 -28.59 11.89
N LEU A 239 42.75 -29.51 11.18
CA LEU A 239 41.46 -30.07 11.58
C LEU A 239 41.53 -30.75 12.96
N LYS A 240 42.58 -31.56 13.20
CA LYS A 240 42.80 -32.17 14.54
C LYS A 240 43.01 -31.11 15.61
N SER A 241 43.78 -30.05 15.32
CA SER A 241 43.99 -28.93 16.25
C SER A 241 42.72 -28.20 16.57
N PHE A 242 41.86 -27.92 15.55
CA PHE A 242 40.58 -27.31 15.72
C PHE A 242 39.66 -28.10 16.65
N ASN A 243 39.53 -29.39 16.40
CA ASN A 243 38.72 -30.29 17.23
C ASN A 243 39.27 -30.42 18.68
N ALA A 244 40.60 -30.43 18.85
CA ALA A 244 41.23 -30.50 20.18
C ALA A 244 40.91 -29.27 21.07
N LYS A 245 40.52 -28.14 20.46
CA LYS A 245 40.05 -26.94 21.16
C LYS A 245 38.57 -27.00 21.54
N ASN A 246 37.89 -28.13 21.33
CA ASN A 246 36.42 -28.29 21.48
C ASN A 246 35.63 -27.29 20.66
N GLN A 247 36.19 -26.80 19.56
CA GLN A 247 35.47 -25.91 18.60
C GLN A 247 34.58 -26.75 17.70
N ARG A 248 33.39 -26.25 17.38
CA ARG A 248 32.44 -26.90 16.49
C ARG A 248 32.18 -26.04 15.28
N SER A 249 32.06 -26.67 14.11
CA SER A 249 31.71 -25.98 12.86
C SER A 249 31.11 -26.99 11.87
N PRO A 250 30.06 -26.58 11.10
CA PRO A 250 29.58 -27.37 9.97
C PRO A 250 30.69 -27.69 8.96
N LEU A 251 31.61 -26.75 8.72
CA LEU A 251 32.76 -26.93 7.83
C LEU A 251 33.71 -28.05 8.32
N TYR A 252 33.91 -28.15 9.62
CA TYR A 252 34.72 -29.26 10.21
C TYR A 252 34.08 -30.60 9.92
N LEU A 253 32.76 -30.70 10.08
CA LEU A 253 32.02 -31.93 9.83
C LEU A 253 32.21 -32.40 8.38
N ILE A 254 31.97 -31.53 7.40
CA ILE A 254 32.14 -31.85 5.98
C ILE A 254 33.59 -32.27 5.69
N ALA A 255 34.57 -31.44 6.11
CA ALA A 255 35.97 -31.69 5.84
C ALA A 255 36.48 -33.00 6.52
N SER A 256 35.87 -33.44 7.63
CA SER A 256 36.24 -34.66 8.33
C SER A 256 35.77 -35.93 7.62
N LEU A 257 34.81 -35.84 6.71
CA LEU A 257 34.28 -36.94 5.90
C LEU A 257 34.94 -37.01 4.52
N GLU A 258 35.75 -36.04 4.14
CA GLU A 258 36.44 -36.03 2.85
C GLU A 258 37.37 -37.22 2.67
N GLU A 259 37.47 -37.71 1.45
CA GLU A 259 38.38 -38.79 1.09
C GLU A 259 39.84 -38.41 1.40
N GLY A 260 40.56 -39.33 2.09
CA GLY A 260 41.93 -39.09 2.53
C GLY A 260 42.04 -38.23 3.79
N VAL A 261 40.96 -37.73 4.36
CA VAL A 261 40.92 -37.06 5.67
C VAL A 261 40.34 -37.99 6.75
N GLU A 262 39.14 -38.47 6.55
CA GLU A 262 38.42 -39.53 7.32
C GLU A 262 38.65 -39.48 8.86
N LEU A 263 38.41 -38.28 9.43
CA LEU A 263 38.62 -38.06 10.87
C LEU A 263 37.43 -38.48 11.72
N LEU A 264 36.25 -38.57 11.16
CA LEU A 264 35.00 -38.97 11.81
C LEU A 264 34.36 -40.15 11.07
N PRO A 265 33.96 -41.23 11.76
CA PRO A 265 33.05 -42.22 11.17
C PRO A 265 31.67 -41.63 10.99
N GLU A 266 30.90 -42.10 9.99
CA GLU A 266 29.62 -41.50 9.60
C GLU A 266 28.59 -41.47 10.75
N GLU A 267 28.56 -42.49 11.61
CA GLU A 267 27.66 -42.53 12.77
C GLU A 267 27.91 -41.36 13.73
N LYS A 268 29.20 -41.06 14.02
CA LYS A 268 29.55 -39.89 14.82
C LYS A 268 29.35 -38.57 14.07
N ALA A 269 29.42 -38.60 12.76
CA ALA A 269 29.13 -37.44 11.93
C ALA A 269 27.64 -37.09 11.96
N LEU A 270 26.75 -38.08 12.03
CA LEU A 270 25.31 -37.86 12.24
C LEU A 270 25.04 -37.24 13.61
N ASP A 271 25.59 -37.77 14.70
CA ASP A 271 25.49 -37.18 16.04
C ASP A 271 25.97 -35.72 16.05
N TYR A 272 27.04 -35.44 15.32
CA TYR A 272 27.60 -34.11 15.22
C TYR A 272 26.66 -33.20 14.42
N PHE A 273 26.09 -33.66 13.29
CA PHE A 273 25.10 -32.95 12.49
C PHE A 273 23.89 -32.58 13.34
N TYR A 274 23.31 -33.50 14.09
CA TYR A 274 22.14 -33.24 14.93
C TYR A 274 22.39 -32.15 15.98
N SER A 275 23.61 -31.93 16.39
CA SER A 275 23.96 -30.84 17.31
C SER A 275 23.87 -29.44 16.70
N PHE A 276 23.85 -29.32 15.37
CA PHE A 276 23.65 -28.07 14.62
C PHE A 276 22.23 -27.94 14.05
N ALA A 277 21.61 -29.05 13.70
CA ALA A 277 20.38 -29.17 12.96
C ALA A 277 19.11 -29.13 13.85
N ASP A 278 19.24 -28.81 15.14
CA ASP A 278 18.12 -28.87 16.09
C ASP A 278 16.98 -27.91 15.71
N LYS A 279 17.31 -26.68 15.39
CA LYS A 279 16.30 -25.63 15.07
C LYS A 279 16.46 -25.00 13.70
N GLU A 280 17.70 -24.91 13.24
CA GLU A 280 18.03 -24.20 12.00
C GLU A 280 19.00 -25.02 11.17
N ILE A 281 18.77 -25.10 9.88
CA ILE A 281 19.64 -25.80 8.92
C ILE A 281 19.90 -24.86 7.74
N ASP A 282 21.20 -24.68 7.41
CA ASP A 282 21.59 -24.16 6.11
C ASP A 282 21.46 -25.28 5.07
N PHE A 283 20.70 -25.02 4.01
CA PHE A 283 20.45 -26.03 2.98
C PHE A 283 21.71 -26.43 2.20
N ALA A 284 22.60 -25.50 1.91
CA ALA A 284 23.86 -25.80 1.23
C ALA A 284 24.74 -26.73 2.08
N PHE A 285 24.73 -26.53 3.41
CA PHE A 285 25.38 -27.45 4.34
C PHE A 285 24.71 -28.83 4.30
N LEU A 286 23.38 -28.92 4.37
CA LEU A 286 22.66 -30.19 4.28
C LEU A 286 23.01 -30.95 2.99
N GLN A 287 22.99 -30.25 1.82
CA GLN A 287 23.34 -30.85 0.53
C GLN A 287 24.76 -31.45 0.51
N LYS A 288 25.74 -30.69 1.03
CA LYS A 288 27.13 -31.15 1.13
C LYS A 288 27.26 -32.34 2.07
N PHE A 289 26.51 -32.29 3.19
CA PHE A 289 26.56 -33.41 4.18
C PHE A 289 25.93 -34.67 3.58
N VAL A 290 24.76 -34.62 2.97
CA VAL A 290 24.14 -35.74 2.26
C VAL A 290 25.09 -36.34 1.21
N SER A 291 25.77 -35.46 0.46
CA SER A 291 26.72 -35.88 -0.56
C SER A 291 28.00 -36.55 0.02
N ALA A 292 28.37 -36.23 1.24
CA ALA A 292 29.53 -36.80 1.92
C ALA A 292 29.23 -38.18 2.54
N LEU A 293 27.96 -38.51 2.80
CA LEU A 293 27.56 -39.82 3.32
C LEU A 293 27.68 -40.90 2.24
N LYS A 294 28.44 -41.97 2.54
CA LYS A 294 28.67 -43.11 1.63
C LYS A 294 27.79 -44.30 1.97
N LYS A 295 27.46 -44.50 3.26
CA LYS A 295 26.68 -45.64 3.73
C LYS A 295 25.18 -45.42 3.54
N GLU A 296 24.48 -46.47 3.12
CA GLU A 296 23.01 -46.43 2.93
C GLU A 296 22.30 -46.27 4.28
N GLU A 297 22.78 -46.94 5.32
CA GLU A 297 22.24 -46.86 6.67
C GLU A 297 22.26 -45.42 7.20
N SER A 298 23.38 -44.71 6.98
CA SER A 298 23.52 -43.30 7.38
C SER A 298 22.56 -42.37 6.62
N ARG A 299 22.33 -42.64 5.35
CA ARG A 299 21.35 -41.88 4.53
C ARG A 299 19.92 -42.14 4.98
N GLN A 300 19.58 -43.39 5.30
CA GLN A 300 18.28 -43.73 5.84
C GLN A 300 18.03 -43.05 7.18
N GLU A 301 19.00 -43.13 8.12
CA GLU A 301 18.88 -42.48 9.42
C GLU A 301 18.67 -40.97 9.30
N LEU A 302 19.41 -40.28 8.41
CA LEU A 302 19.21 -38.87 8.14
C LEU A 302 17.84 -38.58 7.51
N GLY A 303 17.35 -39.46 6.62
CA GLY A 303 16.02 -39.35 6.03
C GLY A 303 14.90 -39.45 7.07
N GLU A 304 15.05 -40.42 8.04
CA GLU A 304 14.11 -40.58 9.16
C GLU A 304 14.12 -39.36 10.08
N TYR A 305 15.31 -38.77 10.35
CA TYR A 305 15.43 -37.54 11.10
C TYR A 305 14.70 -36.38 10.41
N LEU A 306 14.93 -36.18 9.11
CA LEU A 306 14.26 -35.11 8.33
C LEU A 306 12.76 -35.27 8.27
N ASN A 307 12.22 -36.51 8.25
CA ASN A 307 10.76 -36.74 8.29
C ASN A 307 10.14 -36.29 9.64
N GLN A 308 10.91 -36.12 10.69
CA GLN A 308 10.44 -35.65 12.00
C GLN A 308 10.92 -34.22 12.29
N TYR A 309 11.69 -33.61 11.38
CA TYR A 309 12.29 -32.31 11.61
C TYR A 309 11.22 -31.23 11.84
N SER A 310 11.44 -30.44 12.88
CA SER A 310 10.60 -29.28 13.21
C SER A 310 11.53 -28.11 13.54
N GLY A 311 11.70 -27.22 12.58
CA GLY A 311 12.61 -26.09 12.65
C GLY A 311 12.60 -25.30 11.35
N THR A 312 13.61 -24.50 11.12
CA THR A 312 13.74 -23.65 9.94
C THR A 312 14.88 -24.11 9.05
N ILE A 313 14.64 -24.14 7.75
CA ILE A 313 15.70 -24.31 6.75
C ILE A 313 15.85 -23.02 5.95
N TYR A 314 17.07 -22.56 5.86
CA TYR A 314 17.46 -21.40 5.07
C TYR A 314 18.16 -21.85 3.79
N LYS A 315 17.83 -21.21 2.68
CA LYS A 315 18.44 -21.47 1.38
C LYS A 315 18.83 -20.17 0.70
N ASP A 316 20.07 -20.10 0.28
CA ASP A 316 20.56 -19.15 -0.70
C ASP A 316 20.21 -19.70 -2.10
N THR A 317 19.39 -19.00 -2.87
CA THR A 317 18.92 -19.45 -4.19
C THR A 317 19.73 -18.87 -5.35
N ASP A 318 20.57 -17.87 -5.09
CA ASP A 318 21.30 -17.09 -6.09
C ASP A 318 22.81 -17.03 -5.91
N GLY A 319 23.33 -17.55 -4.79
CA GLY A 319 24.75 -17.77 -4.56
C GLY A 319 25.51 -16.57 -3.98
N ASP A 320 24.81 -15.62 -3.37
CA ASP A 320 25.42 -14.44 -2.77
C ASP A 320 25.80 -14.60 -1.28
N LEU A 321 25.53 -15.77 -0.70
CA LEU A 321 25.74 -16.20 0.69
C LEU A 321 24.75 -15.62 1.71
N ASP A 322 23.84 -14.77 1.29
CA ASP A 322 22.73 -14.33 2.11
C ASP A 322 21.48 -15.19 1.77
N PHE A 323 20.65 -15.50 2.78
CA PHE A 323 19.51 -16.39 2.58
C PHE A 323 18.28 -15.62 2.11
N ASN A 324 17.77 -15.97 0.94
CA ASN A 324 16.57 -15.37 0.35
C ASN A 324 15.35 -16.31 0.38
N LEU A 325 15.49 -17.59 0.71
CA LEU A 325 14.40 -18.52 0.95
C LEU A 325 14.46 -19.08 2.37
N LYS A 326 13.40 -18.89 3.14
CA LYS A 326 13.20 -19.44 4.48
C LYS A 326 12.00 -20.37 4.50
N VAL A 327 12.18 -21.59 5.00
CA VAL A 327 11.09 -22.58 5.11
C VAL A 327 11.00 -23.08 6.55
N GLU A 328 9.85 -22.91 7.17
CA GLU A 328 9.54 -23.42 8.50
C GLU A 328 8.86 -24.79 8.37
N TYR A 329 9.38 -25.79 9.08
CA TYR A 329 8.92 -27.17 9.04
C TYR A 329 8.27 -27.59 10.36
N SER A 330 7.29 -28.48 10.25
CA SER A 330 6.76 -29.25 11.35
C SER A 330 6.64 -30.71 10.90
N ARG A 331 7.28 -31.60 11.62
CA ARG A 331 7.31 -33.05 11.32
C ARG A 331 7.65 -33.33 9.85
N GLY A 332 8.71 -32.72 9.36
CA GLY A 332 9.21 -32.88 8.01
C GLY A 332 8.37 -32.25 6.88
N ARG A 333 7.33 -31.49 7.22
CA ARG A 333 6.46 -30.83 6.24
C ARG A 333 6.55 -29.33 6.36
N PRO A 334 6.67 -28.57 5.26
CA PRO A 334 6.59 -27.12 5.26
C PRO A 334 5.28 -26.64 5.88
N GLN A 335 5.39 -25.67 6.77
CA GLN A 335 4.24 -24.93 7.33
C GLN A 335 4.20 -23.50 6.84
N LYS A 336 5.37 -22.90 6.64
CA LYS A 336 5.49 -21.56 6.11
C LYS A 336 6.70 -21.47 5.20
N ILE A 337 6.52 -20.79 4.07
CA ILE A 337 7.58 -20.52 3.10
C ILE A 337 7.65 -19.03 2.93
N ILE A 338 8.83 -18.44 3.00
CA ILE A 338 9.06 -17.01 2.87
C ILE A 338 10.17 -16.81 1.86
N TYR A 339 9.94 -15.99 0.85
CA TYR A 339 10.92 -15.63 -0.16
C TYR A 339 11.08 -14.12 -0.24
N ASP A 340 12.32 -13.65 -0.27
CA ASP A 340 12.75 -12.26 -0.34
C ASP A 340 13.95 -12.20 -1.30
N GLU A 341 13.69 -11.94 -2.59
CA GLU A 341 14.70 -11.97 -3.66
C GLU A 341 15.77 -10.88 -3.47
N ASN A 342 15.32 -9.70 -3.07
CA ASN A 342 16.18 -8.52 -2.95
C ASN A 342 16.76 -8.34 -1.53
N GLN A 343 16.38 -9.20 -0.60
CA GLN A 343 16.87 -9.26 0.79
C GLN A 343 16.69 -7.93 1.55
N ASP A 344 15.61 -7.19 1.26
CA ASP A 344 15.28 -5.96 1.97
C ASP A 344 14.48 -6.20 3.26
N GLU A 345 14.23 -7.48 3.57
CA GLU A 345 13.45 -7.98 4.72
C GLU A 345 11.94 -7.69 4.62
N MET A 346 11.49 -7.31 3.42
CA MET A 346 10.09 -7.32 3.02
C MET A 346 9.87 -8.47 2.04
N PRO A 347 9.24 -9.56 2.45
CA PRO A 347 9.09 -10.70 1.57
C PRO A 347 8.39 -10.35 0.24
N ASP A 348 8.93 -10.80 -0.88
CA ASP A 348 8.24 -10.74 -2.16
C ASP A 348 6.95 -11.55 -2.10
N TRP A 349 7.03 -12.71 -1.43
CA TRP A 349 5.86 -13.51 -1.11
C TRP A 349 6.09 -14.41 0.10
N SER A 350 4.99 -14.79 0.75
CA SER A 350 5.00 -15.81 1.80
C SER A 350 3.81 -16.75 1.66
N ALA A 351 4.03 -18.05 1.79
CA ALA A 351 2.99 -19.07 1.73
C ALA A 351 2.80 -19.75 3.09
N SER A 352 1.55 -19.99 3.46
CA SER A 352 1.17 -20.87 4.56
C SER A 352 0.73 -22.21 3.99
N CYS A 353 1.16 -23.30 4.62
CA CYS A 353 0.91 -24.66 4.14
C CYS A 353 0.13 -25.48 5.17
N ASP A 354 -0.72 -26.40 4.69
CA ASP A 354 -1.35 -27.45 5.47
C ASP A 354 -0.78 -28.80 5.02
N PHE A 355 -0.21 -29.56 5.94
CA PHE A 355 0.52 -30.81 5.65
C PHE A 355 1.56 -30.72 4.50
N GLY A 356 2.13 -29.55 4.28
CA GLY A 356 3.12 -29.29 3.23
C GLY A 356 2.53 -28.78 1.92
N GLU A 357 1.21 -28.79 1.73
CA GLU A 357 0.54 -28.16 0.56
C GLU A 357 0.20 -26.69 0.87
N PRO A 358 0.54 -25.76 -0.01
CA PRO A 358 0.18 -24.37 0.16
C PRO A 358 -1.33 -24.16 0.14
N VAL A 359 -1.85 -23.46 1.16
CA VAL A 359 -3.28 -23.09 1.27
C VAL A 359 -3.50 -21.61 1.07
N LYS A 360 -2.50 -20.78 1.41
CA LYS A 360 -2.59 -19.33 1.34
C LYS A 360 -1.23 -18.73 0.97
N LEU A 361 -1.26 -17.69 0.15
CA LEU A 361 -0.06 -16.96 -0.26
C LEU A 361 -0.30 -15.46 -0.19
N GLN A 362 0.65 -14.73 0.37
CA GLN A 362 0.65 -13.27 0.49
C GLN A 362 1.75 -12.67 -0.37
N ILE A 363 1.44 -11.59 -1.08
CA ILE A 363 2.35 -10.82 -1.94
C ILE A 363 2.29 -9.35 -1.47
N PRO A 364 3.12 -8.97 -0.49
CA PRO A 364 3.02 -7.65 0.16
C PRO A 364 3.17 -6.48 -0.80
N GLU A 365 4.16 -6.51 -1.70
CA GLU A 365 4.40 -5.44 -2.69
C GLU A 365 3.18 -5.15 -3.56
N LYS A 366 2.44 -6.20 -3.95
CA LYS A 366 1.21 -6.06 -4.75
C LYS A 366 -0.06 -5.92 -3.93
N SER A 367 0.06 -5.99 -2.61
CA SER A 367 -1.09 -6.00 -1.70
C SER A 367 -2.11 -7.09 -2.04
N ILE A 368 -1.65 -8.24 -2.56
CA ILE A 368 -2.47 -9.38 -2.95
C ILE A 368 -2.28 -10.53 -1.97
N GLU A 369 -3.40 -11.14 -1.59
CA GLU A 369 -3.46 -12.37 -0.83
C GLU A 369 -4.28 -13.39 -1.62
N ILE A 370 -3.76 -14.62 -1.78
CA ILE A 370 -4.35 -15.69 -2.59
C ILE A 370 -4.68 -16.86 -1.69
N GLU A 371 -5.83 -17.49 -1.91
CA GLU A 371 -6.17 -18.79 -1.33
C GLU A 371 -6.26 -19.86 -2.41
N TYR A 372 -5.71 -21.01 -2.09
CA TYR A 372 -5.74 -22.19 -2.97
C TYR A 372 -6.85 -23.16 -2.52
N GLY A 373 -7.53 -23.75 -3.50
CA GLY A 373 -8.40 -24.88 -3.26
C GLY A 373 -7.60 -26.19 -3.33
N ASN A 374 -7.52 -26.78 -4.51
CA ASN A 374 -6.57 -27.86 -4.78
C ASN A 374 -5.33 -27.25 -5.45
N TRP A 375 -4.26 -27.08 -4.68
CA TRP A 375 -3.04 -26.47 -5.18
C TRP A 375 -2.58 -27.09 -6.52
N PRO A 376 -2.17 -26.28 -7.53
CA PRO A 376 -1.97 -24.82 -7.52
C PRO A 376 -3.17 -23.99 -8.03
N ALA A 377 -4.40 -24.51 -8.00
CA ALA A 377 -5.59 -23.79 -8.44
C ALA A 377 -6.01 -22.74 -7.41
N VAL A 378 -6.09 -21.49 -7.83
CA VAL A 378 -6.55 -20.36 -7.01
C VAL A 378 -8.08 -20.36 -6.96
N VAL A 379 -8.66 -20.18 -5.76
CA VAL A 379 -10.11 -20.13 -5.55
C VAL A 379 -10.61 -18.77 -5.09
N SER A 380 -9.79 -18.04 -4.35
CA SER A 380 -10.10 -16.68 -3.93
C SER A 380 -8.83 -15.84 -3.83
N ALA A 381 -9.00 -14.52 -3.89
CA ALA A 381 -7.94 -13.57 -3.66
C ALA A 381 -8.49 -12.30 -3.01
N ILE A 382 -7.66 -11.66 -2.19
CA ILE A 382 -7.94 -10.35 -1.60
C ILE A 382 -6.89 -9.35 -2.13
N TYR A 383 -7.36 -8.22 -2.63
CA TYR A 383 -6.52 -7.08 -2.96
C TYR A 383 -6.78 -5.94 -1.96
N LYS A 384 -5.72 -5.44 -1.33
CA LYS A 384 -5.76 -4.36 -0.34
C LYS A 384 -5.39 -3.05 -1.02
N CYS A 385 -6.35 -2.11 -1.08
CA CYS A 385 -6.13 -0.79 -1.66
C CYS A 385 -5.33 0.12 -0.70
N GLU A 386 -4.81 1.22 -1.21
CA GLU A 386 -4.07 2.23 -0.42
C GLU A 386 -4.91 2.85 0.69
N ASP A 387 -6.22 3.02 0.49
CA ASP A 387 -7.18 3.52 1.46
C ASP A 387 -7.60 2.48 2.51
N LYS A 388 -6.94 1.29 2.51
CA LYS A 388 -7.21 0.12 3.35
C LYS A 388 -8.53 -0.59 3.05
N SER A 389 -9.23 -0.26 1.98
CA SER A 389 -10.35 -1.06 1.52
C SER A 389 -9.85 -2.40 0.95
N GLU A 390 -10.66 -3.45 1.08
CA GLU A 390 -10.33 -4.79 0.62
C GLU A 390 -11.28 -5.23 -0.48
N TYR A 391 -10.74 -5.67 -1.62
CA TYR A 391 -11.48 -6.25 -2.72
C TYR A 391 -11.33 -7.77 -2.66
N SER A 392 -12.42 -8.47 -2.42
CA SER A 392 -12.43 -9.94 -2.32
C SER A 392 -12.92 -10.56 -3.61
N PHE A 393 -12.03 -11.24 -4.31
CA PHE A 393 -12.29 -11.95 -5.57
C PHE A 393 -12.59 -13.41 -5.31
N PHE A 394 -13.63 -13.95 -5.94
CA PHE A 394 -13.95 -15.36 -5.96
C PHE A 394 -13.82 -15.88 -7.39
N LEU A 395 -12.87 -16.76 -7.60
CA LEU A 395 -12.49 -17.20 -8.93
C LEU A 395 -13.40 -18.34 -9.44
N VAL A 396 -13.54 -18.40 -10.75
CA VAL A 396 -14.16 -19.57 -11.39
C VAL A 396 -13.21 -20.75 -11.18
N PRO A 397 -13.69 -21.91 -10.72
CA PRO A 397 -12.84 -23.07 -10.47
C PRO A 397 -11.98 -23.43 -11.68
N GLN A 398 -10.69 -23.67 -11.46
CA GLN A 398 -9.71 -24.08 -12.48
C GLN A 398 -9.47 -23.08 -13.63
N THR A 399 -9.72 -21.80 -13.42
CA THR A 399 -9.40 -20.74 -14.39
C THR A 399 -8.03 -20.13 -14.17
N LEU A 400 -7.57 -20.03 -12.93
CA LEU A 400 -6.26 -19.50 -12.57
C LEU A 400 -5.44 -20.56 -11.83
N PHE A 401 -4.34 -20.97 -12.45
CA PHE A 401 -3.30 -21.78 -11.83
C PHE A 401 -2.05 -20.90 -11.72
N TRP A 402 -1.63 -20.64 -10.51
CA TRP A 402 -0.45 -19.81 -10.30
C TRP A 402 0.29 -20.21 -9.02
N THR A 403 1.60 -20.33 -9.14
CA THR A 403 2.48 -20.59 -8.01
C THR A 403 3.89 -20.05 -8.31
N PRO A 404 4.54 -19.33 -7.37
CA PRO A 404 5.89 -18.84 -7.56
C PRO A 404 6.97 -19.89 -7.22
N PHE A 405 6.61 -21.11 -6.83
CA PHE A 405 7.54 -22.18 -6.45
C PHE A 405 7.01 -23.57 -6.84
N SER A 406 7.92 -24.54 -6.87
CA SER A 406 7.61 -25.95 -7.00
C SER A 406 7.89 -26.70 -5.71
N ILE A 407 7.19 -27.82 -5.51
CA ILE A 407 7.35 -28.73 -4.38
C ILE A 407 8.07 -30.03 -4.79
N VAL A 408 9.00 -29.94 -5.74
CA VAL A 408 9.80 -31.07 -6.19
C VAL A 408 11.03 -31.23 -5.30
N ALA A 409 11.30 -32.45 -4.86
CA ALA A 409 12.49 -32.73 -4.03
C ALA A 409 13.79 -32.43 -4.80
N ASP A 410 14.73 -31.79 -4.11
CA ASP A 410 16.09 -31.53 -4.60
C ASP A 410 16.85 -32.83 -4.92
N GLU A 411 17.70 -32.82 -5.95
CA GLU A 411 18.42 -33.99 -6.43
C GLU A 411 19.36 -34.61 -5.36
N ASN A 412 19.90 -33.81 -4.44
CA ASN A 412 20.70 -34.35 -3.34
C ASN A 412 19.79 -34.97 -2.27
N ILE A 413 18.66 -34.37 -1.97
CA ILE A 413 17.66 -34.92 -1.04
C ILE A 413 17.10 -36.25 -1.56
N LYS A 414 16.91 -36.41 -2.86
CA LYS A 414 16.51 -37.69 -3.48
C LYS A 414 17.49 -38.84 -3.25
N LYS A 415 18.73 -38.55 -2.85
CA LYS A 415 19.70 -39.58 -2.47
C LYS A 415 19.41 -40.22 -1.11
N LEU A 416 18.62 -39.58 -0.29
CA LEU A 416 18.16 -40.13 0.99
C LEU A 416 17.04 -41.13 0.73
N THR A 417 17.09 -42.24 1.44
CA THR A 417 16.09 -43.31 1.35
C THR A 417 15.06 -43.14 2.48
N GLY A 418 13.82 -43.55 2.19
CA GLY A 418 12.74 -43.54 3.18
C GLY A 418 12.25 -42.16 3.61
N THR A 419 12.45 -41.12 2.80
CA THR A 419 12.01 -39.78 3.10
C THR A 419 11.15 -39.19 1.98
N ASP A 420 10.08 -38.47 2.35
CA ASP A 420 9.28 -37.58 1.49
C ASP A 420 9.66 -36.10 1.72
N PHE A 421 10.76 -35.87 2.39
CA PHE A 421 11.24 -34.52 2.68
C PHE A 421 11.58 -33.77 1.38
N PHE A 422 11.16 -32.52 1.29
CA PHE A 422 11.45 -31.65 0.14
C PHE A 422 11.71 -30.22 0.59
N ILE A 423 12.40 -29.46 -0.23
CA ILE A 423 12.55 -28.02 -0.11
C ILE A 423 11.97 -27.36 -1.35
N PRO A 424 11.10 -26.35 -1.21
CA PRO A 424 10.56 -25.61 -2.35
C PRO A 424 11.67 -25.01 -3.20
N SER A 425 11.44 -24.98 -4.52
CA SER A 425 12.28 -24.27 -5.49
C SER A 425 11.51 -23.12 -6.11
N VAL A 426 12.06 -21.93 -6.07
CA VAL A 426 11.44 -20.73 -6.67
C VAL A 426 11.38 -20.87 -8.19
N LEU A 427 10.24 -20.59 -8.81
CA LEU A 427 9.98 -20.79 -10.24
C LEU A 427 9.65 -19.51 -10.97
N GLU A 428 8.71 -18.73 -10.45
CA GLU A 428 8.12 -17.61 -11.16
C GLU A 428 8.31 -16.31 -10.38
N LYS A 429 8.43 -15.22 -11.13
CA LYS A 429 8.43 -13.88 -10.57
C LYS A 429 7.01 -13.46 -10.20
N VAL A 430 6.87 -12.70 -9.15
CA VAL A 430 5.63 -12.11 -8.65
C VAL A 430 4.94 -11.23 -9.70
N GLU A 431 5.68 -10.67 -10.63
CA GLU A 431 5.18 -9.84 -11.74
C GLU A 431 4.10 -10.53 -12.59
N ASN A 432 4.06 -11.85 -12.60
CA ASN A 432 3.10 -12.64 -13.38
C ASN A 432 1.68 -12.67 -12.81
N ILE A 433 1.44 -12.16 -11.58
CA ILE A 433 0.10 -12.00 -10.99
C ILE A 433 -0.29 -10.53 -10.95
N SER A 434 -1.55 -10.21 -11.27
CA SER A 434 -2.08 -8.85 -11.28
C SER A 434 -3.56 -8.84 -10.95
N VAL A 435 -4.08 -7.68 -10.51
CA VAL A 435 -5.52 -7.50 -10.26
C VAL A 435 -6.34 -7.78 -11.52
N GLN A 436 -5.83 -7.44 -12.72
CA GLN A 436 -6.52 -7.75 -13.98
C GLN A 436 -6.67 -9.26 -14.19
N LYS A 437 -5.64 -10.06 -13.92
CA LYS A 437 -5.77 -11.55 -13.98
C LYS A 437 -6.78 -12.08 -12.98
N LEU A 438 -6.89 -11.46 -11.80
CA LEU A 438 -7.90 -11.83 -10.82
C LEU A 438 -9.30 -11.52 -11.35
N ILE A 439 -9.53 -10.33 -11.94
CA ILE A 439 -10.81 -9.96 -12.56
C ILE A 439 -11.16 -10.93 -13.69
N ASP A 440 -10.23 -11.19 -14.60
CA ASP A 440 -10.44 -12.05 -15.77
C ASP A 440 -10.83 -13.49 -15.37
N SER A 441 -10.36 -13.94 -14.22
CA SER A 441 -10.60 -15.29 -13.71
C SER A 441 -11.73 -15.38 -12.69
N SER A 442 -12.34 -14.25 -12.29
CA SER A 442 -13.33 -14.20 -11.23
C SER A 442 -14.75 -14.39 -11.72
N SER A 443 -15.57 -15.08 -10.91
CA SER A 443 -17.02 -15.10 -11.04
C SER A 443 -17.65 -13.87 -10.39
N ASN A 444 -17.08 -13.42 -9.28
CA ASN A 444 -17.53 -12.22 -8.56
C ASN A 444 -16.40 -11.57 -7.75
N CYS A 445 -16.61 -10.29 -7.42
CA CYS A 445 -15.74 -9.52 -6.53
C CYS A 445 -16.59 -8.71 -5.57
N SER A 446 -16.28 -8.78 -4.29
CA SER A 446 -16.91 -8.00 -3.24
C SER A 446 -16.03 -6.82 -2.85
N ILE A 447 -16.58 -5.61 -2.82
CA ILE A 447 -15.89 -4.39 -2.41
C ILE A 447 -16.73 -3.60 -1.40
N PRO A 448 -16.13 -2.89 -0.43
CA PRO A 448 -16.87 -2.02 0.47
C PRO A 448 -17.47 -0.83 -0.29
N CYS A 449 -18.63 -0.36 0.17
CA CYS A 449 -19.33 0.77 -0.40
C CYS A 449 -19.54 1.85 0.67
N SER A 450 -19.23 3.09 0.34
CA SER A 450 -19.37 4.23 1.27
C SER A 450 -20.77 4.88 1.27
N GLU A 451 -21.69 4.42 0.42
CA GLU A 451 -23.03 5.01 0.31
C GLU A 451 -23.89 4.82 1.56
N ARG A 452 -23.76 3.66 2.21
CA ARG A 452 -24.43 3.30 3.45
C ARG A 452 -23.44 2.68 4.42
N GLU A 453 -23.73 2.76 5.71
CA GLU A 453 -22.88 2.17 6.74
C GLU A 453 -22.84 0.64 6.62
N ASN A 454 -21.63 0.06 6.62
CA ASN A 454 -21.40 -1.37 6.43
C ASN A 454 -21.95 -1.94 5.10
N ALA A 455 -22.07 -1.11 4.08
CA ALA A 455 -22.52 -1.56 2.78
C ALA A 455 -21.38 -2.21 1.98
N VAL A 456 -21.78 -3.20 1.15
CA VAL A 456 -20.88 -3.97 0.28
C VAL A 456 -21.50 -4.06 -1.09
N VAL A 457 -20.67 -3.92 -2.13
CA VAL A 457 -21.07 -4.16 -3.53
C VAL A 457 -20.45 -5.45 -4.01
N VAL A 458 -21.25 -6.33 -4.57
CA VAL A 458 -20.81 -7.59 -5.18
C VAL A 458 -20.98 -7.50 -6.68
N PHE A 459 -19.87 -7.36 -7.39
CA PHE A 459 -19.82 -7.43 -8.84
C PHE A 459 -19.86 -8.89 -9.30
N ASN A 460 -20.55 -9.15 -10.40
CA ASN A 460 -20.51 -10.43 -11.08
C ASN A 460 -19.91 -10.25 -12.47
N PHE A 461 -19.01 -11.17 -12.84
CA PHE A 461 -18.25 -11.10 -14.08
C PHE A 461 -18.64 -12.22 -15.05
N LEU A 462 -18.53 -11.90 -16.33
CA LEU A 462 -18.54 -12.85 -17.43
C LEU A 462 -17.37 -12.48 -18.36
N ASP A 463 -16.45 -13.42 -18.57
CA ASP A 463 -15.24 -13.23 -19.38
C ASP A 463 -14.47 -11.94 -19.01
N GLY A 464 -14.23 -11.74 -17.71
CA GLY A 464 -13.49 -10.61 -17.17
C GLY A 464 -14.21 -9.25 -17.22
N LYS A 465 -15.50 -9.23 -17.63
CA LYS A 465 -16.30 -8.01 -17.68
C LYS A 465 -17.42 -8.05 -16.64
N PRO A 466 -17.68 -6.97 -15.89
CA PRO A 466 -18.83 -6.90 -15.04
C PRO A 466 -20.12 -6.93 -15.87
N VAL A 467 -21.09 -7.72 -15.44
CA VAL A 467 -22.42 -7.82 -16.05
C VAL A 467 -23.49 -7.23 -15.16
N PHE A 468 -23.37 -7.38 -13.85
CA PHE A 468 -24.18 -6.70 -12.87
C PHE A 468 -23.43 -6.56 -11.54
N ALA A 469 -23.86 -5.59 -10.73
CA ALA A 469 -23.41 -5.41 -9.35
C ALA A 469 -24.62 -5.31 -8.42
N ARG A 470 -24.53 -5.95 -7.26
CA ARG A 470 -25.57 -5.90 -6.22
C ARG A 470 -25.02 -5.25 -4.97
N TYR A 471 -25.81 -4.35 -4.40
CA TYR A 471 -25.48 -3.60 -3.22
C TYR A 471 -26.20 -4.15 -2.01
N TYR A 472 -25.46 -4.44 -0.98
CA TYR A 472 -25.99 -5.02 0.25
C TYR A 472 -25.65 -4.14 1.45
N GLU A 473 -26.64 -3.95 2.32
CA GLU A 473 -26.48 -3.38 3.64
C GLU A 473 -26.98 -4.41 4.66
N ASN A 474 -26.12 -4.83 5.61
CA ASN A 474 -26.47 -5.87 6.59
C ASN A 474 -27.05 -7.15 5.96
N GLN A 475 -26.51 -7.59 4.83
CA GLN A 475 -26.94 -8.75 4.02
C GLN A 475 -28.29 -8.56 3.28
N LYS A 476 -28.95 -7.41 3.37
CA LYS A 476 -30.15 -7.10 2.60
C LYS A 476 -29.74 -6.32 1.36
N MET A 477 -30.20 -6.76 0.19
CA MET A 477 -29.96 -6.04 -1.07
C MET A 477 -30.83 -4.79 -1.12
N TYR A 478 -30.21 -3.62 -1.38
CA TYR A 478 -30.90 -2.35 -1.52
C TYR A 478 -30.70 -1.70 -2.88
N ALA A 479 -29.75 -2.18 -3.71
CA ALA A 479 -29.59 -1.67 -5.07
C ALA A 479 -29.01 -2.74 -5.98
N GLN A 480 -29.23 -2.60 -7.28
CA GLN A 480 -28.65 -3.42 -8.32
C GLN A 480 -28.27 -2.55 -9.52
N MET A 481 -27.04 -2.71 -10.03
CA MET A 481 -26.53 -2.05 -11.23
C MET A 481 -26.36 -3.05 -12.35
N GLN A 482 -26.73 -2.69 -13.56
CA GLN A 482 -26.53 -3.46 -14.78
C GLN A 482 -25.42 -2.85 -15.63
N PHE A 483 -24.67 -3.71 -16.31
CA PHE A 483 -23.58 -3.30 -17.19
C PHE A 483 -23.82 -3.79 -18.60
N LYS A 484 -23.42 -2.97 -19.55
CA LYS A 484 -23.39 -3.31 -20.96
C LYS A 484 -21.96 -3.19 -21.49
N ASP A 485 -21.42 -4.26 -22.04
CA ASP A 485 -20.03 -4.32 -22.50
C ASP A 485 -18.98 -3.93 -21.42
N GLY A 486 -19.32 -4.17 -20.14
CA GLY A 486 -18.48 -3.84 -18.99
C GLY A 486 -18.63 -2.40 -18.48
N LEU A 487 -19.50 -1.58 -19.08
CA LEU A 487 -19.77 -0.20 -18.64
C LEU A 487 -21.14 -0.11 -17.95
N PRO A 488 -21.30 0.71 -16.91
CA PRO A 488 -22.59 0.94 -16.26
C PRO A 488 -23.66 1.39 -17.25
N GLU A 489 -24.83 0.74 -17.24
CA GLU A 489 -25.98 1.09 -18.06
C GLU A 489 -27.10 1.68 -17.22
N SER A 490 -27.49 0.97 -16.16
CA SER A 490 -28.55 1.42 -15.26
C SER A 490 -28.32 0.91 -13.83
N ARG A 491 -28.89 1.58 -12.85
CA ARG A 491 -28.95 1.16 -11.45
C ARG A 491 -30.34 1.38 -10.88
N THR A 492 -30.86 0.40 -10.17
CA THR A 492 -32.11 0.51 -9.41
C THR A 492 -31.81 0.48 -7.92
N VAL A 493 -32.54 1.29 -7.14
CA VAL A 493 -32.33 1.43 -5.69
C VAL A 493 -33.66 1.34 -4.96
N ASP A 494 -33.72 0.49 -3.95
CA ASP A 494 -34.76 0.42 -2.92
C ASP A 494 -34.41 1.45 -1.84
N MET A 495 -35.12 2.57 -1.81
CA MET A 495 -34.77 3.73 -1.00
C MET A 495 -35.12 3.55 0.48
N ASP A 496 -36.23 2.88 0.77
CA ASP A 496 -36.78 2.70 2.13
C ASP A 496 -36.64 1.27 2.66
N ASN A 497 -36.07 0.38 1.87
CA ASN A 497 -35.83 -1.04 2.19
C ASN A 497 -37.12 -1.87 2.32
N ASP A 498 -38.19 -1.55 1.59
CA ASP A 498 -39.44 -2.30 1.58
C ASP A 498 -39.42 -3.48 0.57
N GLY A 499 -38.47 -3.49 -0.37
CA GLY A 499 -38.28 -4.51 -1.40
C GLY A 499 -38.77 -4.08 -2.79
N PHE A 500 -39.33 -2.90 -2.92
CA PHE A 500 -39.61 -2.23 -4.18
C PHE A 500 -38.42 -1.32 -4.54
N PHE A 501 -38.14 -1.12 -5.83
CA PHE A 501 -37.02 -0.30 -6.31
C PHE A 501 -37.56 0.99 -6.95
N GLU A 502 -37.78 2.01 -6.13
CA GLU A 502 -38.37 3.27 -6.57
C GLU A 502 -37.47 4.06 -7.48
N LEU A 503 -36.18 4.05 -7.23
CA LEU A 503 -35.22 4.89 -7.96
C LEU A 503 -34.53 4.10 -9.04
N THR A 504 -34.49 4.67 -10.25
CA THR A 504 -33.71 4.19 -11.40
C THR A 504 -32.75 5.26 -11.87
N GLU A 505 -31.48 4.96 -11.90
CA GLU A 505 -30.42 5.76 -12.51
C GLU A 505 -30.05 5.19 -13.86
N THR A 506 -29.80 6.04 -14.84
CA THR A 506 -29.27 5.66 -16.15
C THR A 506 -27.98 6.41 -16.42
N TYR A 507 -26.99 5.72 -16.93
CA TYR A 507 -25.65 6.27 -17.16
C TYR A 507 -25.46 6.66 -18.63
N GLY A 508 -24.63 7.69 -18.86
CA GLY A 508 -24.38 8.20 -20.21
C GLY A 508 -23.31 7.43 -20.95
N THR A 509 -23.38 7.45 -22.29
CA THR A 509 -22.37 6.86 -23.17
C THR A 509 -21.03 7.62 -23.18
N GLU A 510 -20.92 8.77 -22.53
CA GLU A 510 -19.68 9.54 -22.44
C GLU A 510 -18.54 8.80 -21.71
N ILE A 511 -18.90 7.80 -20.89
CA ILE A 511 -17.93 6.86 -20.29
C ILE A 511 -17.16 6.10 -21.38
N GLN A 512 -17.71 5.91 -22.58
CA GLN A 512 -17.06 5.25 -23.71
C GLN A 512 -15.82 6.00 -24.23
N ASN A 513 -15.64 7.29 -23.88
CA ASN A 513 -14.49 8.10 -24.27
C ASN A 513 -13.32 8.03 -23.29
N ILE A 514 -13.48 7.40 -22.12
CA ILE A 514 -12.34 7.00 -21.29
C ILE A 514 -11.63 5.90 -22.06
N LYS A 515 -10.42 6.18 -22.55
CA LYS A 515 -9.65 5.23 -23.33
C LYS A 515 -9.58 3.90 -22.58
N LYS A 516 -9.94 2.82 -23.26
CA LYS A 516 -9.90 1.45 -22.74
C LYS A 516 -8.55 1.14 -22.04
N THR A 517 -7.46 1.73 -22.52
CA THR A 517 -6.12 1.67 -21.92
C THR A 517 -5.97 2.35 -20.55
N GLU A 518 -6.81 3.32 -20.19
CA GLU A 518 -6.79 3.96 -18.88
C GLU A 518 -7.60 3.19 -17.84
N LEU A 519 -8.58 2.40 -18.29
CA LEU A 519 -9.38 1.52 -17.44
C LEU A 519 -8.66 0.19 -17.16
N GLU A 520 -7.86 -0.32 -18.10
CA GLU A 520 -7.20 -1.63 -18.02
C GLU A 520 -5.96 -1.62 -17.08
N ASN A 521 -5.38 -0.48 -16.75
CA ASN A 521 -4.14 -0.36 -15.99
C ASN A 521 -4.31 0.12 -14.53
N GLU A 522 -5.54 0.36 -14.06
CA GLU A 522 -5.75 0.84 -12.69
C GLU A 522 -6.56 -0.15 -11.84
N PRO A 523 -6.07 -0.51 -10.64
CA PRO A 523 -6.81 -1.32 -9.66
C PRO A 523 -8.17 -0.72 -9.28
N ASN A 524 -8.37 0.58 -9.51
CA ASN A 524 -9.59 1.34 -9.22
C ASN A 524 -10.70 1.25 -10.29
N PHE A 525 -10.59 0.35 -11.27
CA PHE A 525 -11.64 0.20 -12.30
C PHE A 525 -13.04 0.00 -11.71
N LEU A 526 -13.17 -0.87 -10.71
CA LEU A 526 -14.47 -1.16 -10.08
C LEU A 526 -14.98 0.04 -9.28
N ALA A 527 -14.09 0.77 -8.59
CA ALA A 527 -14.46 2.01 -7.91
C ALA A 527 -14.87 3.12 -8.89
N LYS A 528 -14.21 3.23 -10.04
CA LYS A 528 -14.59 4.16 -11.11
C LYS A 528 -15.97 3.81 -11.72
N ALA A 529 -16.29 2.53 -11.86
CA ALA A 529 -17.60 2.09 -12.31
C ALA A 529 -18.71 2.51 -11.34
N LEU A 530 -18.46 2.44 -10.03
CA LEU A 530 -19.42 2.89 -9.01
C LEU A 530 -19.63 4.42 -9.00
N ASN A 531 -18.65 5.20 -9.42
CA ASN A 531 -18.69 6.66 -9.48
C ASN A 531 -18.98 7.19 -10.90
N ALA A 532 -19.54 6.36 -11.76
CA ALA A 532 -19.90 6.76 -13.12
C ALA A 532 -20.92 7.91 -13.11
N PRO A 533 -20.80 8.91 -14.00
CA PRO A 533 -21.71 10.04 -14.03
C PRO A 533 -23.11 9.60 -14.46
N VAL A 534 -24.09 9.90 -13.63
CA VAL A 534 -25.49 9.64 -13.90
C VAL A 534 -25.96 10.59 -15.01
N LYS A 535 -26.66 10.05 -16.01
CA LYS A 535 -27.31 10.83 -17.08
C LYS A 535 -28.75 11.17 -16.73
N MET A 536 -29.49 10.22 -16.16
CA MET A 536 -30.88 10.41 -15.83
C MET A 536 -31.24 9.67 -14.54
N ILE A 537 -32.04 10.27 -13.70
CA ILE A 537 -32.68 9.69 -12.54
C ILE A 537 -34.19 9.65 -12.77
N GLN A 538 -34.83 8.54 -12.40
CA GLN A 538 -36.28 8.37 -12.38
C GLN A 538 -36.67 7.79 -11.01
N ILE A 539 -37.77 8.32 -10.46
CA ILE A 539 -38.32 7.83 -9.18
C ILE A 539 -39.79 7.54 -9.38
N ASP A 540 -40.21 6.34 -9.04
CA ASP A 540 -41.61 5.88 -8.99
C ASP A 540 -41.92 5.59 -7.50
N MET A 541 -42.58 6.51 -6.83
CA MET A 541 -42.84 6.41 -5.37
C MET A 541 -44.06 5.58 -5.03
N ASN A 542 -44.97 5.39 -5.97
CA ASN A 542 -46.24 4.73 -5.74
C ASN A 542 -46.31 3.31 -6.32
N GLY A 543 -45.33 2.90 -7.11
CA GLY A 543 -45.21 1.55 -7.68
C GLY A 543 -46.14 1.30 -8.89
N ASP A 544 -46.61 2.33 -9.56
CA ASP A 544 -47.49 2.18 -10.70
C ASP A 544 -46.78 2.09 -12.06
N THR A 545 -45.44 2.04 -12.03
CA THR A 545 -44.52 1.99 -13.20
C THR A 545 -44.42 3.28 -14.00
N ILE A 546 -45.02 4.37 -13.54
CA ILE A 546 -44.90 5.72 -14.10
C ILE A 546 -44.02 6.53 -13.16
N ALA A 547 -43.01 7.20 -13.68
CA ALA A 547 -42.11 7.97 -12.82
C ALA A 547 -42.84 9.23 -12.29
N ASP A 548 -42.88 9.39 -10.97
CA ASP A 548 -43.35 10.63 -10.30
C ASP A 548 -42.32 11.75 -10.37
N TYR A 549 -41.04 11.39 -10.54
CA TYR A 549 -39.93 12.33 -10.71
C TYR A 549 -38.94 11.84 -11.75
N THR A 550 -38.44 12.78 -12.56
CA THR A 550 -37.26 12.52 -13.41
C THR A 550 -36.29 13.69 -13.36
N GLU A 551 -35.00 13.38 -13.42
CA GLU A 551 -33.92 14.35 -13.55
C GLU A 551 -32.95 13.91 -14.65
N GLU A 552 -32.73 14.75 -15.67
CA GLU A 552 -31.81 14.49 -16.77
C GLU A 552 -30.69 15.54 -16.76
N TYR A 553 -29.46 15.10 -16.83
CA TYR A 553 -28.26 15.92 -16.93
C TYR A 553 -27.92 16.15 -18.40
N THR A 554 -27.94 17.44 -18.83
CA THR A 554 -27.82 17.85 -20.26
C THR A 554 -26.38 18.26 -20.64
N GLY A 555 -25.39 18.00 -19.78
CA GLY A 555 -23.99 18.36 -19.96
C GLY A 555 -23.60 19.68 -19.30
N GLY A 556 -22.36 19.80 -18.90
CA GLY A 556 -21.88 20.89 -18.05
C GLY A 556 -22.66 20.95 -16.73
N GLU A 557 -23.17 22.11 -16.36
CA GLU A 557 -24.04 22.26 -15.18
C GLU A 557 -25.54 22.19 -15.51
N GLY A 558 -25.90 21.85 -16.75
CA GLY A 558 -27.29 21.82 -17.22
C GLY A 558 -28.04 20.59 -16.70
N LYS A 559 -29.28 20.81 -16.23
CA LYS A 559 -30.21 19.74 -15.88
C LYS A 559 -31.65 20.07 -16.13
N ILE A 560 -32.46 19.05 -16.36
CA ILE A 560 -33.93 19.12 -16.46
C ILE A 560 -34.53 18.20 -15.42
N SER A 561 -35.43 18.72 -14.59
CA SER A 561 -36.14 17.89 -13.60
C SER A 561 -37.66 18.06 -13.84
N LEU A 562 -38.41 16.98 -13.74
CA LEU A 562 -39.87 16.92 -13.95
C LEU A 562 -40.51 16.25 -12.72
N TRP A 563 -41.65 16.73 -12.30
CA TRP A 563 -42.45 16.19 -11.21
C TRP A 563 -43.90 15.96 -11.66
N ASP A 564 -44.44 14.80 -11.37
CA ASP A 564 -45.84 14.48 -11.32
C ASP A 564 -46.25 14.47 -9.84
N LEU A 565 -46.97 15.48 -9.38
CA LEU A 565 -47.28 15.70 -7.97
C LEU A 565 -48.58 15.06 -7.53
N ASP A 566 -49.46 14.75 -8.48
CA ASP A 566 -50.78 14.14 -8.20
C ASP A 566 -50.90 12.67 -8.69
N GLY A 567 -49.82 12.15 -9.35
CA GLY A 567 -49.75 10.78 -9.81
C GLY A 567 -50.70 10.45 -10.96
N ASP A 568 -51.03 11.44 -11.82
CA ASP A 568 -51.95 11.21 -12.95
C ASP A 568 -51.22 10.86 -14.26
N GLY A 569 -49.89 10.73 -14.20
CA GLY A 569 -49.02 10.39 -15.35
C GLY A 569 -48.67 11.57 -16.24
N LYS A 570 -48.93 12.82 -15.76
CA LYS A 570 -48.56 14.05 -16.50
C LYS A 570 -47.75 14.95 -15.58
N TRP A 571 -46.75 15.57 -16.18
CA TRP A 571 -45.85 16.45 -15.43
C TRP A 571 -46.56 17.73 -14.98
N ASP A 572 -46.51 18.02 -13.69
CA ASP A 572 -47.02 19.26 -13.09
C ASP A 572 -45.98 20.36 -13.08
N VAL A 573 -44.71 20.00 -12.89
CA VAL A 573 -43.59 20.94 -12.80
C VAL A 573 -42.45 20.48 -13.67
N ARG A 574 -41.87 21.41 -14.40
CA ARG A 574 -40.60 21.25 -15.13
C ARG A 574 -39.62 22.30 -14.68
N TYR A 575 -38.48 21.89 -14.16
CA TYR A 575 -37.35 22.75 -13.84
C TYR A 575 -36.23 22.52 -14.85
N GLU A 576 -35.64 23.60 -15.34
CA GLU A 576 -34.49 23.60 -16.23
C GLU A 576 -33.38 24.48 -15.65
N LYS A 577 -32.21 23.91 -15.39
CA LYS A 577 -30.98 24.64 -15.19
C LYS A 577 -30.23 24.64 -16.53
N CYS A 578 -30.14 25.77 -17.18
CA CYS A 578 -29.47 25.89 -18.46
C CYS A 578 -27.94 25.98 -18.24
N PRO A 579 -27.12 25.48 -19.18
CA PRO A 579 -25.70 25.77 -19.18
C PRO A 579 -25.43 27.27 -19.10
N ALA A 580 -24.34 27.67 -18.45
CA ALA A 580 -23.98 29.06 -18.28
C ALA A 580 -23.93 29.79 -19.63
N GLU A 581 -24.57 30.97 -19.72
CA GLU A 581 -24.50 31.79 -20.91
C GLU A 581 -23.06 32.30 -21.17
N LYS A 582 -22.82 32.84 -22.37
CA LYS A 582 -21.47 33.34 -22.74
C LYS A 582 -20.94 34.44 -21.79
N ASP A 583 -21.86 35.14 -21.11
CA ASP A 583 -21.56 36.16 -20.10
C ASP A 583 -21.33 35.57 -18.68
N GLY A 584 -21.34 34.24 -18.54
CA GLY A 584 -21.21 33.53 -17.28
C GLY A 584 -22.45 33.54 -16.40
N SER A 585 -23.59 34.02 -16.88
CA SER A 585 -24.83 34.04 -16.12
C SER A 585 -25.51 32.65 -16.12
N LEU A 586 -25.94 32.21 -14.94
CA LEU A 586 -26.74 31.00 -14.76
C LEU A 586 -28.21 31.34 -14.96
N VAL A 587 -28.91 30.62 -15.84
CA VAL A 587 -30.33 30.75 -16.10
C VAL A 587 -31.07 29.49 -15.67
N GLU A 588 -32.05 29.65 -14.82
CA GLU A 588 -32.94 28.60 -14.35
C GLU A 588 -34.40 28.96 -14.76
N LYS A 589 -35.18 27.92 -15.12
CA LYS A 589 -36.57 28.06 -15.48
C LYS A 589 -37.40 27.04 -14.73
N SER A 590 -38.51 27.48 -14.14
CA SER A 590 -39.52 26.60 -13.54
C SER A 590 -40.84 26.79 -14.24
N THR A 591 -41.32 25.75 -14.89
CA THR A 591 -42.59 25.75 -15.64
C THR A 591 -43.61 24.93 -14.88
N PHE A 592 -44.78 25.51 -14.63
CA PHE A 592 -45.91 24.91 -13.92
C PHE A 592 -47.05 24.66 -14.90
N TYR A 593 -47.57 23.44 -14.99
CA TYR A 593 -48.62 23.03 -15.90
C TYR A 593 -49.99 23.00 -15.22
N ARG A 594 -50.06 22.57 -13.99
CA ARG A 594 -51.29 22.48 -13.20
C ARG A 594 -50.97 22.40 -11.70
N PRO A 595 -51.93 22.57 -10.78
CA PRO A 595 -53.38 22.81 -11.02
C PRO A 595 -53.73 24.27 -11.31
N TRP A 596 -52.75 25.09 -11.65
CA TRP A 596 -52.89 26.56 -11.68
C TRP A 596 -53.62 27.12 -12.91
N SER A 597 -53.48 26.46 -14.07
CA SER A 597 -54.09 26.88 -15.30
C SER A 597 -53.95 25.78 -16.37
N ASN A 598 -54.83 25.83 -17.41
CA ASN A 598 -54.58 25.06 -18.64
C ASN A 598 -53.43 25.65 -19.48
N VAL A 599 -52.92 26.79 -19.08
CA VAL A 599 -51.83 27.51 -19.72
C VAL A 599 -50.59 27.42 -18.86
N PRO A 600 -49.42 26.91 -19.35
CA PRO A 600 -48.23 26.81 -18.57
C PRO A 600 -47.67 28.19 -18.19
N VAL A 601 -47.16 28.31 -16.96
CA VAL A 601 -46.46 29.48 -16.44
C VAL A 601 -45.02 29.14 -16.19
N THR A 602 -44.09 29.87 -16.82
CA THR A 602 -42.67 29.71 -16.63
C THR A 602 -42.06 30.87 -15.86
N VAL A 603 -41.42 30.60 -14.74
CA VAL A 603 -40.65 31.57 -13.97
C VAL A 603 -39.18 31.45 -14.38
N ILE A 604 -38.58 32.59 -14.79
CA ILE A 604 -37.16 32.67 -15.18
C ILE A 604 -36.37 33.28 -14.03
N ILE A 605 -35.31 32.62 -13.62
CA ILE A 605 -34.36 33.06 -12.59
C ILE A 605 -33.00 33.23 -13.25
N LYS A 606 -32.32 34.34 -13.04
CA LYS A 606 -30.98 34.62 -13.56
C LYS A 606 -30.06 34.94 -12.37
N ASN A 607 -29.00 34.16 -12.18
CA ASN A 607 -28.06 34.30 -11.05
C ASN A 607 -28.78 34.34 -9.69
N GLY A 608 -29.74 33.43 -9.49
CA GLY A 608 -30.50 33.30 -8.24
C GLY A 608 -31.53 34.43 -8.02
N LYS A 609 -31.77 35.32 -9.01
CA LYS A 609 -32.74 36.41 -8.92
C LYS A 609 -33.81 36.27 -10.00
N PRO A 610 -35.07 36.55 -9.68
CA PRO A 610 -36.16 36.56 -10.67
C PRO A 610 -35.87 37.52 -11.82
N ALA A 611 -35.97 37.03 -13.03
CA ALA A 611 -35.70 37.78 -14.26
C ALA A 611 -36.94 37.96 -15.15
N GLY A 612 -37.96 37.13 -14.96
CA GLY A 612 -39.19 37.25 -15.72
C GLY A 612 -40.18 36.10 -15.48
N ILE A 613 -41.41 36.30 -15.93
CA ILE A 613 -42.47 35.29 -15.98
C ILE A 613 -42.99 35.21 -17.41
N LEU A 614 -43.16 33.99 -17.92
CA LEU A 614 -43.81 33.74 -19.21
C LEU A 614 -45.14 33.03 -18.96
N GLU A 615 -46.19 33.48 -19.54
CA GLU A 615 -47.50 32.81 -19.62
C GLU A 615 -47.82 32.52 -21.07
N ASN A 616 -47.99 31.26 -21.43
CA ASN A 616 -48.14 30.83 -22.81
C ASN A 616 -47.11 31.48 -23.75
N GLU A 617 -45.82 31.41 -23.34
CA GLU A 617 -44.64 31.99 -24.01
C GLU A 617 -44.61 33.53 -24.10
N LYS A 618 -45.61 34.22 -23.62
CA LYS A 618 -45.61 35.70 -23.55
C LYS A 618 -44.93 36.15 -22.26
N LYS A 619 -43.92 37.02 -22.39
CA LYS A 619 -43.24 37.61 -21.25
C LYS A 619 -44.16 38.60 -20.53
N LEU A 620 -44.36 38.38 -19.24
CA LEU A 620 -45.04 39.29 -18.35
C LEU A 620 -44.03 40.24 -17.68
N ASN A 621 -44.41 41.49 -17.44
CA ASN A 621 -43.55 42.42 -16.72
C ASN A 621 -43.63 42.13 -15.23
N VAL A 622 -42.47 41.89 -14.64
CA VAL A 622 -42.33 41.58 -13.20
C VAL A 622 -41.76 42.81 -12.50
N ILE A 623 -42.45 43.30 -11.48
CA ILE A 623 -42.01 44.42 -10.66
C ILE A 623 -41.45 43.85 -9.33
N LYS A 624 -40.23 44.27 -8.98
CA LYS A 624 -39.59 43.91 -7.69
C LYS A 624 -39.82 45.03 -6.68
N ASP A 625 -40.28 44.68 -5.48
CA ASP A 625 -40.21 45.60 -4.34
C ASP A 625 -38.74 45.76 -3.86
N SER A 626 -38.35 47.00 -3.57
CA SER A 626 -36.99 47.33 -3.14
C SER A 626 -36.63 46.88 -1.71
N VAL A 627 -37.63 46.54 -0.89
CA VAL A 627 -37.49 46.26 0.54
C VAL A 627 -37.81 44.81 0.87
N SER A 628 -38.73 44.20 0.13
CA SER A 628 -39.13 42.79 0.31
C SER A 628 -38.85 42.00 -0.95
N GLU A 629 -38.56 40.70 -0.84
CA GLU A 629 -38.38 39.83 -2.01
C GLU A 629 -39.69 39.41 -2.63
N VAL A 630 -40.63 40.38 -2.81
CA VAL A 630 -41.93 40.19 -3.43
C VAL A 630 -41.91 40.68 -4.86
N TYR A 631 -42.41 39.85 -5.75
CA TYR A 631 -42.50 40.12 -7.16
C TYR A 631 -43.97 39.99 -7.58
N TRP A 632 -44.49 40.94 -8.34
CA TRP A 632 -45.83 40.88 -8.91
C TRP A 632 -45.82 41.29 -10.37
N ILE A 633 -46.84 40.89 -11.09
CA ILE A 633 -46.99 41.22 -12.50
C ILE A 633 -47.65 42.60 -12.61
N GLU A 634 -47.07 43.46 -13.42
CA GLU A 634 -47.61 44.78 -13.70
C GLU A 634 -49.07 44.66 -14.25
N ASN A 635 -49.99 45.42 -13.69
CA ASN A 635 -51.41 45.36 -13.97
C ASN A 635 -52.22 44.15 -13.51
N ALA A 636 -51.59 43.22 -12.76
CA ALA A 636 -52.28 42.06 -12.25
C ALA A 636 -52.59 42.15 -10.72
N GLY A 637 -52.42 43.31 -10.10
CA GLY A 637 -52.74 43.59 -8.71
C GLY A 637 -51.81 44.63 -8.07
N SER A 638 -52.10 45.03 -6.83
CA SER A 638 -51.35 46.06 -6.12
C SER A 638 -50.31 45.43 -5.21
N LYS A 639 -49.27 46.20 -4.87
CA LYS A 639 -48.28 45.84 -3.83
C LYS A 639 -48.94 45.47 -2.49
N GLY A 640 -50.01 46.17 -2.09
CA GLY A 640 -50.73 45.92 -0.86
C GLY A 640 -51.43 44.55 -0.83
N ASP A 641 -51.88 44.06 -1.95
CA ASP A 641 -52.47 42.71 -2.04
C ASP A 641 -51.38 41.61 -1.90
N ALA A 642 -50.24 41.83 -2.53
CA ALA A 642 -49.09 40.91 -2.38
C ALA A 642 -48.59 40.87 -0.94
N GLU A 643 -48.48 42.01 -0.26
CA GLU A 643 -48.09 42.08 1.15
C GLU A 643 -49.07 41.43 2.11
N LYS A 644 -50.38 41.52 1.83
CA LYS A 644 -51.39 40.80 2.65
C LYS A 644 -51.26 39.31 2.52
N ILE A 645 -51.02 38.82 1.31
CA ILE A 645 -50.83 37.36 1.07
C ILE A 645 -49.57 36.86 1.76
N LEU A 646 -48.46 37.61 1.68
CA LEU A 646 -47.21 37.25 2.37
C LEU A 646 -47.33 37.23 3.88
N LYS A 647 -48.07 38.12 4.51
CA LYS A 647 -48.27 38.12 5.95
C LYS A 647 -49.03 36.89 6.46
N THR A 648 -49.81 36.24 5.60
CA THR A 648 -50.50 34.98 5.92
C THR A 648 -49.57 33.76 5.89
N PHE A 649 -48.36 33.88 5.31
CA PHE A 649 -47.40 32.75 5.17
C PHE A 649 -46.10 33.08 5.90
N ASN A 650 -46.05 32.81 7.18
CA ASN A 650 -44.88 33.03 8.08
C ASN A 650 -43.63 32.15 7.80
N GLN A 651 -43.56 31.48 6.65
CA GLN A 651 -42.51 30.49 6.38
C GLN A 651 -41.60 30.84 5.20
N ASN A 652 -41.50 32.11 4.79
CA ASN A 652 -40.85 32.48 3.54
C ASN A 652 -39.40 32.96 3.64
N GLU A 653 -38.68 32.68 4.72
CA GLU A 653 -37.28 33.06 4.82
C GLU A 653 -36.44 32.37 3.72
N GLY A 654 -35.83 33.20 2.88
CA GLY A 654 -34.94 32.75 1.78
C GLY A 654 -35.67 32.23 0.53
N LYS A 655 -36.98 32.49 0.38
CA LYS A 655 -37.77 32.07 -0.77
C LYS A 655 -38.20 33.30 -1.59
N SER A 656 -38.17 33.19 -2.93
CA SER A 656 -38.76 34.17 -3.81
C SER A 656 -40.23 33.83 -4.03
N VAL A 657 -41.13 34.81 -3.83
CA VAL A 657 -42.58 34.61 -3.97
C VAL A 657 -43.08 35.36 -5.19
N TYR A 658 -43.83 34.66 -6.04
CA TYR A 658 -44.44 35.18 -7.23
C TYR A 658 -45.96 35.17 -7.08
N ILE A 659 -46.61 36.27 -7.36
CA ILE A 659 -48.06 36.40 -7.26
C ILE A 659 -48.60 36.87 -8.60
N ILE A 660 -49.48 36.08 -9.17
CA ILE A 660 -50.27 36.42 -10.34
C ILE A 660 -51.70 36.68 -9.88
N VAL A 661 -52.21 37.89 -10.07
CA VAL A 661 -53.57 38.25 -9.71
C VAL A 661 -54.44 38.18 -10.97
N GLU A 662 -55.49 37.42 -10.93
CA GLU A 662 -56.54 37.29 -11.95
C GLU A 662 -57.87 37.75 -11.37
N ASN A 663 -58.85 38.01 -12.22
CA ASN A 663 -60.16 38.73 -11.88
C ASN A 663 -60.84 38.15 -10.60
N ASP A 664 -60.79 36.81 -10.40
CA ASP A 664 -61.45 36.12 -9.30
C ASP A 664 -60.54 35.29 -8.41
N SER A 665 -59.23 35.29 -8.69
CA SER A 665 -58.30 34.50 -7.93
C SER A 665 -56.86 35.03 -8.01
N LYS A 666 -56.05 34.71 -6.99
CA LYS A 666 -54.62 34.98 -6.92
C LYS A 666 -53.87 33.68 -6.93
N ARG A 667 -52.91 33.54 -7.85
CA ARG A 667 -51.99 32.41 -7.87
C ARG A 667 -50.69 32.84 -7.22
N MET A 668 -50.23 32.08 -6.22
CA MET A 668 -48.99 32.33 -5.51
C MET A 668 -48.03 31.13 -5.68
N PHE A 669 -46.80 31.44 -5.98
CA PHE A 669 -45.75 30.46 -6.11
C PHE A 669 -44.59 30.86 -5.20
N ALA A 670 -44.13 29.95 -4.35
CA ALA A 670 -42.90 30.12 -3.59
C ALA A 670 -41.78 29.30 -4.22
N VAL A 671 -40.69 29.97 -4.60
CA VAL A 671 -39.58 29.34 -5.31
C VAL A 671 -38.30 29.47 -4.46
N LYS A 672 -37.60 28.38 -4.26
CA LYS A 672 -36.30 28.35 -3.61
C LYS A 672 -35.29 27.65 -4.53
N SER A 673 -34.17 28.31 -4.84
CA SER A 673 -33.13 27.77 -5.72
C SER A 673 -33.67 27.27 -7.08
N GLY A 674 -34.60 28.03 -7.67
CA GLY A 674 -35.24 27.69 -8.94
C GLY A 674 -36.36 26.67 -8.87
N LEU A 675 -36.57 26.01 -7.75
CA LEU A 675 -37.60 25.00 -7.57
C LEU A 675 -38.84 25.58 -6.91
N CYS A 676 -40.03 25.33 -7.46
CA CYS A 676 -41.29 25.68 -6.79
C CYS A 676 -41.50 24.70 -5.62
N ILE A 677 -41.53 25.25 -4.42
CA ILE A 677 -41.77 24.48 -3.19
C ILE A 677 -43.18 24.68 -2.63
N PHE A 678 -43.92 25.62 -3.20
CA PHE A 678 -45.29 25.91 -2.79
C PHE A 678 -46.05 26.61 -3.92
N ALA A 679 -47.30 26.22 -4.13
CA ALA A 679 -48.21 26.90 -5.02
C ALA A 679 -49.63 26.85 -4.43
N GLN A 680 -50.36 27.96 -4.58
CA GLN A 680 -51.71 28.10 -4.06
C GLN A 680 -52.56 28.99 -4.96
N ILE A 681 -53.82 28.63 -5.10
CA ILE A 681 -54.87 29.49 -5.66
C ILE A 681 -55.66 30.09 -4.50
N ILE A 682 -55.68 31.42 -4.39
CA ILE A 682 -56.41 32.14 -3.36
C ILE A 682 -57.60 32.83 -4.03
N PRO A 683 -58.84 32.39 -3.81
CA PRO A 683 -60.01 33.10 -4.36
C PRO A 683 -60.23 34.43 -3.64
N ASP A 684 -60.68 35.44 -4.39
CA ASP A 684 -60.97 36.77 -3.82
C ASP A 684 -62.16 36.76 -2.83
N ASN A 685 -63.02 35.74 -2.93
CA ASN A 685 -64.13 35.57 -2.01
C ASN A 685 -63.78 34.51 -0.95
N PRO A 686 -63.64 34.86 0.35
CA PRO A 686 -63.24 33.93 1.40
C PRO A 686 -64.25 32.80 1.67
N ASN A 687 -65.39 32.81 1.04
CA ASN A 687 -66.43 31.76 1.16
C ASN A 687 -66.35 30.71 0.03
N SER A 688 -65.47 30.81 -0.92
CA SER A 688 -65.25 29.81 -1.97
C SER A 688 -64.00 28.99 -1.70
N THR A 689 -64.06 28.12 -0.74
CA THR A 689 -62.94 27.20 -0.40
C THR A 689 -62.81 26.11 -1.44
N LYS A 690 -61.86 26.31 -2.39
CA LYS A 690 -61.11 25.20 -3.01
C LYS A 690 -59.63 25.42 -2.74
N GLU A 691 -59.21 25.21 -1.50
CA GLU A 691 -57.81 25.06 -1.17
C GLU A 691 -57.30 23.72 -1.76
N ARG A 692 -56.41 23.83 -2.74
CA ARG A 692 -55.49 22.70 -3.03
C ARG A 692 -54.11 23.13 -2.55
N SER A 693 -53.82 22.78 -1.30
CA SER A 693 -52.44 22.86 -0.81
C SER A 693 -51.66 21.65 -1.35
N LEU A 694 -50.62 21.91 -2.13
CA LEU A 694 -49.59 20.92 -2.39
C LEU A 694 -48.75 20.83 -1.10
N SER A 695 -49.00 19.78 -0.31
CA SER A 695 -48.18 19.52 0.86
C SER A 695 -46.77 19.16 0.45
N GLU A 696 -45.77 19.61 1.22
CA GLU A 696 -44.41 19.18 1.16
C GLU A 696 -44.38 17.64 1.18
N LYS A 697 -43.88 17.03 0.12
CA LYS A 697 -43.33 15.66 0.12
C LYS A 697 -41.90 15.72 -0.31
#